data_a6d3d63b8f0f5f8290cd80090495704d
#
_entry.id   a6d3d63b8f0f5f8290cd80090495704d
#
_cell.length_a   1.000
_cell.length_b   1.000
_cell.length_c   1.000
_cell.angle_alpha   90.00
_cell.angle_beta   90.00
_cell.angle_gamma   90.00
#
_symmetry.space_group_name_H-M   'P 1'
#
loop_
_entity.id
_entity.type
_entity.pdbx_description
1 polymer ?
#
loop_
_entity_poly.entity_id
_entity_poly.type
_entity_poly.pdbx_seq_one_letter_code
_entity_poly.pdbx_strand_id
1 'polypeptide(L)'
;MKRKTEKNMPDSFALNEVEIMTDTTENSRPSNRKAFKKLWQYLMLVLGGILLNLVLAQTAGKLKLPVYLDSIGTILVSMVGGFVPGIVTGYATNLLKLFFDADSVYYCAINVLIAVLAALLQRKKWFANRWKTLLSVPLFALIGGGLGSLLTWVLYDFKIAEDFTGPLALEIYNGVLHQKLLAQMASSFVFDLLDKLISVLAAMLAYRLLSKPFRDLFRYQSWMQNQLSREDYKEAQRFRPKGASLRTKIVLIQSVAIVVIAAVTTGISYFSFHDYTISNQVEMARGVTNVLRSNMDPDRVEEYLTLGEKAPGYLESEAAMSHVRNSSGDIKYVYVYQIREDGCHVVFDPDTPDTPGEDPGAVIPFDEAFRDKLPALLAGEEIDRVISDESYGWLLSIYTPVKNSKGETVCYACVDINMSKIWAEECKFLAKILSLFISFSVLVLAAFLWYAEHGIIIPINSMANTAGNFAFNSEAERAEGAKHVHDLGIHTRDEIENLYDAIMQTMDDSVRYIAESQEKNETISRMQENLIITMANLVESRDENTGSHIKNTAAYTRIIMEELRKEGHYTEKLTDEYMADVVRSAPLHDIGKIHIPDAVLNKPGKLTDEEFALMKQHTVYGGQVIEKTRPASGNTSYLDVAKDLATYHHEWWNGRGYPEGLSGEAIPLSARIMAVADVFDALVSKRCYKPGFTFEKSMDIIREESGTHFDPLVAGAFLNAADEVRKVLDERQQDETENGQEA
;
A
#
# COMPACT_ATOMS: atom_id res chain seq x y z
N MET A 1 -1.90 30.19 59.95
CA MET A 1 -2.89 29.97 61.02
C MET A 1 -3.90 28.97 60.49
N LYS A 2 -3.79 27.69 60.82
CA LYS A 2 -4.56 26.90 61.82
C LYS A 2 -6.07 26.98 61.50
N ARG A 3 -6.86 25.92 61.36
CA ARG A 3 -6.92 24.50 61.81
C ARG A 3 -8.09 23.84 61.06
N LYS A 4 -7.90 22.61 60.52
CA LYS A 4 -8.57 21.35 60.93
C LYS A 4 -10.02 21.43 61.38
N THR A 5 -10.91 20.72 60.67
CA THR A 5 -11.82 19.74 61.27
C THR A 5 -12.15 18.64 60.26
N GLU A 6 -11.66 17.45 60.57
CA GLU A 6 -12.16 16.15 60.05
C GLU A 6 -13.54 15.88 60.64
N LYS A 7 -14.45 15.29 59.85
CA LYS A 7 -15.45 14.39 60.37
C LYS A 7 -15.82 13.30 59.35
N ASN A 8 -15.67 12.11 59.82
CA ASN A 8 -15.88 10.79 59.24
C ASN A 8 -17.21 10.64 58.51
N MET A 9 -17.15 9.92 57.38
CA MET A 9 -18.22 9.07 56.85
C MET A 9 -17.65 7.71 56.47
N PRO A 10 -18.39 6.59 56.64
CA PRO A 10 -17.83 5.25 56.65
C PRO A 10 -17.60 4.68 55.24
N ASP A 11 -16.52 3.91 55.16
CA ASP A 11 -16.18 3.02 54.07
C ASP A 11 -17.27 1.95 53.89
N SER A 12 -17.85 1.92 52.67
CA SER A 12 -18.25 0.66 52.02
C SER A 12 -18.88 0.96 50.65
N PHE A 13 -18.04 1.11 49.63
CA PHE A 13 -18.35 0.71 48.24
C PHE A 13 -17.01 0.64 47.53
N ALA A 14 -16.41 -0.55 47.55
CA ALA A 14 -15.30 -0.88 46.69
C ALA A 14 -15.83 -0.94 45.25
N LEU A 15 -15.75 0.16 44.55
CA LEU A 15 -15.75 0.18 43.08
C LEU A 15 -14.45 -0.48 42.65
N ASN A 16 -14.56 -1.60 41.99
CA ASN A 16 -13.47 -2.15 41.18
C ASN A 16 -13.03 -1.06 40.19
N GLU A 17 -11.98 -0.36 40.56
CA GLU A 17 -11.21 0.43 39.59
C GLU A 17 -10.72 -0.53 38.50
N VAL A 18 -11.36 -0.46 37.35
CA VAL A 18 -10.73 -0.83 36.10
C VAL A 18 -9.51 0.09 36.00
N GLU A 19 -8.35 -0.44 36.34
CA GLU A 19 -7.05 0.15 36.01
C GLU A 19 -7.03 0.37 34.50
N ILE A 20 -7.55 1.51 34.07
CA ILE A 20 -7.27 2.04 32.73
C ILE A 20 -5.79 2.36 32.75
N MET A 21 -5.04 1.52 32.03
CA MET A 21 -3.61 1.66 31.75
C MET A 21 -3.30 3.07 31.23
N THR A 22 -3.06 4.01 32.14
CA THR A 22 -2.46 5.33 31.80
C THR A 22 -0.93 5.27 31.74
N ASP A 23 -0.34 4.07 31.61
CA ASP A 23 1.12 3.90 31.65
C ASP A 23 1.72 3.32 30.36
N THR A 24 1.19 3.72 29.17
CA THR A 24 1.75 3.26 27.90
C THR A 24 2.19 4.37 26.93
N THR A 25 2.15 5.64 27.30
CA THR A 25 2.51 6.72 26.38
C THR A 25 4.03 7.00 26.24
N GLU A 26 4.88 6.41 27.08
CA GLU A 26 6.34 6.60 26.99
C GLU A 26 7.11 5.44 26.35
N ASN A 27 6.50 4.25 26.16
CA ASN A 27 7.23 3.06 25.67
C ASN A 27 6.95 2.66 24.20
N SER A 28 6.08 3.36 23.46
CA SER A 28 5.73 3.01 22.10
C SER A 28 6.49 3.78 21.01
N ARG A 29 7.34 4.76 21.36
CA ARG A 29 8.23 5.37 20.37
C ARG A 29 9.29 4.33 19.99
N PRO A 30 9.38 3.85 18.73
CA PRO A 30 10.49 3.03 18.33
C PRO A 30 11.74 3.84 18.60
N SER A 31 12.52 3.42 19.59
CA SER A 31 13.71 4.16 19.99
C SER A 31 14.54 4.37 18.73
N ASN A 32 15.15 5.55 18.54
CA ASN A 32 16.05 5.85 17.42
C ASN A 32 17.08 4.71 17.22
N ARG A 33 17.37 3.93 18.26
CA ARG A 33 18.18 2.70 18.21
C ARG A 33 17.58 1.57 17.36
N LYS A 34 16.23 1.37 17.35
CA LYS A 34 15.62 0.30 16.53
C LYS A 34 15.65 0.64 15.04
N ALA A 35 15.30 1.89 14.67
CA ALA A 35 15.37 2.36 13.29
C ALA A 35 16.83 2.37 12.78
N PHE A 36 17.78 2.83 13.59
CA PHE A 36 19.21 2.82 13.28
C PHE A 36 19.75 1.40 13.10
N LYS A 37 19.35 0.44 13.95
CA LYS A 37 19.74 -0.97 13.81
C LYS A 37 19.24 -1.57 12.49
N LYS A 38 18.01 -1.22 12.07
CA LYS A 38 17.47 -1.67 10.78
C LYS A 38 18.25 -1.12 9.59
N LEU A 39 18.57 0.19 9.61
CA LEU A 39 19.40 0.82 8.57
C LEU A 39 20.77 0.16 8.45
N TRP A 40 21.42 -0.11 9.58
CA TRP A 40 22.70 -0.81 9.60
C TRP A 40 22.63 -2.21 8.98
N GLN A 41 21.58 -2.95 9.21
CA GLN A 41 21.38 -4.28 8.61
C GLN A 41 21.31 -4.22 7.08
N TYR A 42 20.56 -3.24 6.53
CA TYR A 42 20.52 -3.03 5.07
C TYR A 42 21.88 -2.58 4.53
N LEU A 43 22.54 -1.66 5.22
CA LEU A 43 23.86 -1.19 4.83
C LEU A 43 24.88 -2.35 4.80
N MET A 44 24.88 -3.19 5.82
CA MET A 44 25.77 -4.36 5.88
C MET A 44 25.45 -5.39 4.77
N LEU A 45 24.17 -5.58 4.43
CA LEU A 45 23.79 -6.45 3.30
C LEU A 45 24.34 -5.90 1.98
N VAL A 46 24.18 -4.60 1.73
CA VAL A 46 24.66 -3.93 0.51
C VAL A 46 26.19 -3.97 0.45
N LEU A 47 26.87 -3.59 1.52
CA LEU A 47 28.35 -3.63 1.59
C LEU A 47 28.90 -5.04 1.39
N GLY A 48 28.26 -6.05 2.00
CA GLY A 48 28.64 -7.46 1.79
C GLY A 48 28.48 -7.89 0.32
N GLY A 49 27.42 -7.47 -0.33
CA GLY A 49 27.20 -7.73 -1.76
C GLY A 49 28.23 -7.04 -2.67
N ILE A 50 28.56 -5.78 -2.39
CA ILE A 50 29.59 -5.03 -3.13
C ILE A 50 30.94 -5.70 -2.95
N LEU A 51 31.32 -6.02 -1.72
CA LEU A 51 32.60 -6.67 -1.43
C LEU A 51 32.72 -8.01 -2.15
N LEU A 52 31.65 -8.80 -2.13
CA LEU A 52 31.59 -10.07 -2.84
C LEU A 52 31.86 -9.89 -4.36
N ASN A 53 31.19 -8.93 -4.98
CA ASN A 53 31.36 -8.63 -6.40
C ASN A 53 32.81 -8.20 -6.71
N LEU A 54 33.35 -7.25 -5.92
CA LEU A 54 34.70 -6.73 -6.15
C LEU A 54 35.78 -7.83 -6.00
N VAL A 55 35.68 -8.63 -4.93
CA VAL A 55 36.63 -9.72 -4.69
C VAL A 55 36.60 -10.77 -5.79
N LEU A 56 35.39 -11.17 -6.21
CA LEU A 56 35.25 -12.20 -7.25
C LEU A 56 35.68 -11.68 -8.62
N ALA A 57 35.32 -10.44 -8.99
CA ALA A 57 35.75 -9.83 -10.24
C ALA A 57 37.30 -9.68 -10.30
N GLN A 58 37.93 -9.22 -9.22
CA GLN A 58 39.40 -9.14 -9.17
C GLN A 58 40.07 -10.52 -9.24
N THR A 59 39.48 -11.51 -8.58
CA THR A 59 39.97 -12.89 -8.61
C THR A 59 39.87 -13.47 -10.02
N ALA A 60 38.73 -13.29 -10.68
CA ALA A 60 38.56 -13.71 -12.08
C ALA A 60 39.57 -13.05 -13.01
N GLY A 61 39.79 -11.75 -12.87
CA GLY A 61 40.76 -11.01 -13.66
C GLY A 61 42.23 -11.47 -13.43
N LYS A 62 42.63 -11.66 -12.17
CA LYS A 62 43.99 -12.18 -11.83
C LYS A 62 44.25 -13.59 -12.36
N LEU A 63 43.20 -14.44 -12.31
CA LEU A 63 43.29 -15.81 -12.84
C LEU A 63 43.05 -15.91 -14.34
N LYS A 64 42.81 -14.77 -15.02
CA LYS A 64 42.46 -14.69 -16.43
C LYS A 64 41.33 -15.63 -16.85
N LEU A 65 40.29 -15.74 -15.98
CA LEU A 65 39.13 -16.56 -16.28
C LEU A 65 38.25 -15.84 -17.33
N PRO A 66 37.63 -16.58 -18.29
CA PRO A 66 36.76 -15.99 -19.30
C PRO A 66 35.35 -15.70 -18.73
N VAL A 67 35.27 -15.07 -17.57
CA VAL A 67 34.03 -14.71 -16.83
C VAL A 67 34.25 -13.44 -16.02
N TYR A 68 33.21 -12.64 -15.80
CA TYR A 68 33.30 -11.38 -15.08
C TYR A 68 33.08 -11.53 -13.55
N LEU A 69 32.14 -12.40 -13.13
CA LEU A 69 31.77 -12.72 -11.75
C LEU A 69 31.44 -11.48 -10.87
N ASP A 70 31.05 -10.38 -11.46
CA ASP A 70 30.82 -9.09 -10.79
C ASP A 70 29.35 -8.82 -10.46
N SER A 71 28.48 -9.80 -10.69
CA SER A 71 27.03 -9.69 -10.49
C SER A 71 26.45 -10.65 -9.43
N ILE A 72 27.27 -11.52 -8.83
CA ILE A 72 26.83 -12.50 -7.84
C ILE A 72 26.23 -11.83 -6.61
N GLY A 73 26.94 -10.85 -6.03
CA GLY A 73 26.45 -10.07 -4.89
C GLY A 73 25.22 -9.24 -5.25
N THR A 74 25.17 -8.66 -6.43
CA THR A 74 24.01 -7.91 -6.94
C THR A 74 22.76 -8.79 -7.00
N ILE A 75 22.86 -10.00 -7.57
CA ILE A 75 21.77 -10.97 -7.65
C ILE A 75 21.35 -11.42 -6.25
N LEU A 76 22.31 -11.78 -5.37
CA LEU A 76 22.04 -12.21 -4.00
C LEU A 76 21.33 -11.14 -3.19
N VAL A 77 21.84 -9.91 -3.20
CA VAL A 77 21.25 -8.79 -2.47
C VAL A 77 19.85 -8.46 -2.99
N SER A 78 19.64 -8.53 -4.30
CA SER A 78 18.31 -8.37 -4.91
C SER A 78 17.32 -9.44 -4.48
N MET A 79 17.79 -10.70 -4.31
CA MET A 79 16.95 -11.81 -3.84
C MET A 79 16.58 -11.68 -2.36
N VAL A 80 17.43 -11.12 -1.53
CA VAL A 80 17.24 -10.95 -0.08
C VAL A 80 16.54 -9.64 0.26
N GLY A 81 17.07 -8.53 -0.23
CA GLY A 81 16.65 -7.16 0.13
C GLY A 81 15.70 -6.50 -0.86
N GLY A 82 15.45 -7.12 -2.03
CA GLY A 82 14.59 -6.57 -3.07
C GLY A 82 15.26 -5.53 -3.98
N PHE A 83 14.44 -4.67 -4.60
CA PHE A 83 14.89 -3.76 -5.66
C PHE A 83 15.99 -2.80 -5.21
N VAL A 84 15.73 -2.01 -4.17
CA VAL A 84 16.62 -0.89 -3.81
C VAL A 84 18.00 -1.36 -3.34
N PRO A 85 18.13 -2.28 -2.38
CA PRO A 85 19.44 -2.78 -1.98
C PRO A 85 20.20 -3.41 -3.14
N GLY A 86 19.51 -4.16 -4.03
CA GLY A 86 20.11 -4.76 -5.22
C GLY A 86 20.64 -3.71 -6.21
N ILE A 87 19.83 -2.69 -6.53
CA ILE A 87 20.20 -1.59 -7.44
C ILE A 87 21.39 -0.80 -6.87
N VAL A 88 21.34 -0.46 -5.55
CA VAL A 88 22.46 0.23 -4.90
C VAL A 88 23.73 -0.63 -4.94
N THR A 89 23.62 -1.95 -4.73
CA THR A 89 24.75 -2.87 -4.83
C THR A 89 25.34 -2.90 -6.24
N GLY A 90 24.50 -3.04 -7.27
CA GLY A 90 24.94 -3.07 -8.67
C GLY A 90 25.59 -1.76 -9.09
N TYR A 91 24.97 -0.62 -8.77
CA TYR A 91 25.50 0.70 -9.08
C TYR A 91 26.82 0.96 -8.36
N ALA A 92 26.87 0.76 -7.04
CA ALA A 92 28.07 1.02 -6.24
C ALA A 92 29.22 0.06 -6.56
N THR A 93 28.96 -1.18 -6.98
CA THR A 93 30.00 -2.11 -7.45
C THR A 93 30.78 -1.50 -8.61
N ASN A 94 30.10 -1.02 -9.65
CA ASN A 94 30.78 -0.45 -10.82
C ASN A 94 31.38 0.92 -10.53
N LEU A 95 30.76 1.72 -9.68
CA LEU A 95 31.33 2.97 -9.23
C LEU A 95 32.66 2.76 -8.47
N LEU A 96 32.73 1.73 -7.60
CA LEU A 96 33.98 1.41 -6.89
C LEU A 96 35.02 0.72 -7.78
N LYS A 97 34.60 0.00 -8.83
CA LYS A 97 35.52 -0.53 -9.86
C LYS A 97 36.25 0.57 -10.63
N LEU A 98 35.72 1.81 -10.65
CA LEU A 98 36.39 2.98 -11.25
C LEU A 98 37.82 3.18 -10.76
N PHE A 99 38.12 2.78 -9.52
CA PHE A 99 39.49 2.85 -8.98
C PHE A 99 40.47 1.88 -9.66
N PHE A 100 39.98 0.89 -10.41
CA PHE A 100 40.79 -0.15 -11.06
C PHE A 100 40.57 -0.18 -12.58
N ASP A 101 39.41 0.28 -13.04
CA ASP A 101 38.97 0.28 -14.41
C ASP A 101 38.07 1.48 -14.68
N ALA A 102 38.61 2.47 -15.43
CA ALA A 102 37.94 3.74 -15.67
C ALA A 102 36.63 3.60 -16.45
N ASP A 103 36.52 2.59 -17.33
CA ASP A 103 35.34 2.38 -18.16
C ASP A 103 34.21 1.65 -17.41
N SER A 104 34.48 1.05 -16.25
CA SER A 104 33.51 0.27 -15.47
C SER A 104 32.27 1.08 -15.07
N VAL A 105 32.40 2.39 -14.89
CA VAL A 105 31.29 3.28 -14.51
C VAL A 105 30.20 3.32 -15.57
N TYR A 106 30.56 3.17 -16.85
CA TYR A 106 29.59 3.16 -17.93
C TYR A 106 28.76 1.88 -17.99
N TYR A 107 29.21 0.81 -17.33
CA TYR A 107 28.49 -0.45 -17.20
C TYR A 107 27.57 -0.49 -15.96
N CYS A 108 27.46 0.62 -15.19
CA CYS A 108 26.52 0.71 -14.07
C CYS A 108 25.08 0.37 -14.49
N ALA A 109 24.65 0.83 -15.68
CA ALA A 109 23.31 0.56 -16.20
C ALA A 109 23.03 -0.94 -16.35
N ILE A 110 24.02 -1.72 -16.81
CA ILE A 110 23.90 -3.17 -16.99
C ILE A 110 23.71 -3.86 -15.64
N ASN A 111 24.55 -3.57 -14.64
CA ASN A 111 24.43 -4.16 -13.30
C ASN A 111 23.14 -3.74 -12.56
N VAL A 112 22.68 -2.51 -12.78
CA VAL A 112 21.38 -2.03 -12.27
C VAL A 112 20.22 -2.81 -12.90
N LEU A 113 20.24 -3.04 -14.21
CA LEU A 113 19.23 -3.85 -14.90
C LEU A 113 19.24 -5.32 -14.43
N ILE A 114 20.42 -5.89 -14.18
CA ILE A 114 20.58 -7.23 -13.57
C ILE A 114 19.91 -7.25 -12.19
N ALA A 115 20.12 -6.21 -11.36
CA ALA A 115 19.49 -6.09 -10.04
C ALA A 115 17.96 -6.04 -10.13
N VAL A 116 17.43 -5.24 -11.06
CA VAL A 116 15.98 -5.13 -11.31
C VAL A 116 15.41 -6.47 -11.74
N LEU A 117 16.04 -7.14 -12.70
CA LEU A 117 15.60 -8.45 -13.19
C LEU A 117 15.63 -9.48 -12.05
N ALA A 118 16.69 -9.55 -11.25
CA ALA A 118 16.82 -10.47 -10.13
C ALA A 118 15.70 -10.27 -9.10
N ALA A 119 15.40 -9.02 -8.73
CA ALA A 119 14.33 -8.70 -7.79
C ALA A 119 12.94 -9.04 -8.37
N LEU A 120 12.69 -8.79 -9.66
CA LEU A 120 11.44 -9.18 -10.34
C LEU A 120 11.24 -10.70 -10.37
N LEU A 121 12.26 -11.45 -10.72
CA LEU A 121 12.23 -12.90 -10.80
C LEU A 121 12.01 -13.52 -9.40
N GLN A 122 12.65 -12.97 -8.37
CA GLN A 122 12.43 -13.38 -6.98
C GLN A 122 10.99 -13.09 -6.53
N ARG A 123 10.44 -11.92 -6.86
CA ARG A 123 9.05 -11.57 -6.55
C ARG A 123 8.05 -12.51 -7.21
N LYS A 124 8.34 -12.94 -8.45
CA LYS A 124 7.56 -13.94 -9.20
C LYS A 124 7.88 -15.39 -8.80
N LYS A 125 8.70 -15.62 -7.75
CA LYS A 125 9.13 -16.94 -7.23
C LYS A 125 9.82 -17.83 -8.28
N TRP A 126 10.51 -17.25 -9.27
CA TRP A 126 11.23 -18.03 -10.28
C TRP A 126 12.35 -18.87 -9.66
N PHE A 127 13.08 -18.34 -8.71
CA PHE A 127 14.16 -19.05 -8.00
C PHE A 127 13.68 -20.18 -7.04
N ALA A 128 12.37 -20.35 -6.88
CA ALA A 128 11.81 -21.48 -6.16
C ALA A 128 11.71 -22.76 -7.03
N ASN A 129 11.75 -22.63 -8.35
CA ASN A 129 11.62 -23.71 -9.32
C ASN A 129 12.93 -23.87 -10.14
N ARG A 130 13.49 -25.08 -10.19
CA ARG A 130 14.78 -25.37 -10.86
C ARG A 130 14.76 -24.98 -12.35
N TRP A 131 13.69 -25.31 -13.08
CA TRP A 131 13.55 -24.98 -14.49
C TRP A 131 13.42 -23.48 -14.74
N LYS A 132 12.64 -22.77 -13.92
CA LYS A 132 12.52 -21.30 -14.03
C LYS A 132 13.82 -20.61 -13.69
N THR A 133 14.59 -21.13 -12.74
CA THR A 133 15.93 -20.63 -12.41
C THR A 133 16.86 -20.79 -13.62
N LEU A 134 16.87 -21.96 -14.27
CA LEU A 134 17.70 -22.17 -15.47
C LEU A 134 17.28 -21.23 -16.60
N LEU A 135 15.97 -21.04 -16.81
CA LEU A 135 15.44 -20.08 -17.80
C LEU A 135 15.76 -18.61 -17.49
N SER A 136 16.14 -18.28 -16.25
CA SER A 136 16.57 -16.92 -15.91
C SER A 136 17.96 -16.59 -16.43
N VAL A 137 18.82 -17.58 -16.63
CA VAL A 137 20.21 -17.38 -17.06
C VAL A 137 20.31 -16.68 -18.43
N PRO A 138 19.64 -17.13 -19.51
CA PRO A 138 19.66 -16.42 -20.77
C PRO A 138 19.04 -15.01 -20.71
N LEU A 139 18.10 -14.74 -19.80
CA LEU A 139 17.57 -13.39 -19.59
C LEU A 139 18.63 -12.45 -19.00
N PHE A 140 19.42 -12.95 -18.05
CA PHE A 140 20.54 -12.19 -17.51
C PHE A 140 21.64 -12.00 -18.56
N ALA A 141 21.96 -13.04 -19.33
CA ALA A 141 22.95 -12.96 -20.41
C ALA A 141 22.54 -12.01 -21.53
N LEU A 142 21.26 -11.88 -21.82
CA LEU A 142 20.76 -10.89 -22.77
C LEU A 142 21.03 -9.44 -22.31
N ILE A 143 20.94 -9.19 -21.00
CA ILE A 143 21.27 -7.87 -20.44
C ILE A 143 22.79 -7.68 -20.43
N GLY A 144 23.56 -8.60 -19.88
CA GLY A 144 25.00 -8.50 -19.76
C GLY A 144 25.70 -8.56 -21.12
N GLY A 145 25.58 -9.69 -21.79
CA GLY A 145 26.23 -9.95 -23.08
C GLY A 145 25.56 -9.24 -24.27
N GLY A 146 24.21 -9.14 -24.27
CA GLY A 146 23.48 -8.47 -25.34
C GLY A 146 23.59 -6.94 -25.27
N LEU A 147 23.03 -6.30 -24.27
CA LEU A 147 23.09 -4.84 -24.12
C LEU A 147 24.49 -4.35 -23.77
N GLY A 148 25.26 -5.13 -22.99
CA GLY A 148 26.63 -4.80 -22.62
C GLY A 148 27.54 -4.77 -23.87
N SER A 149 27.41 -5.72 -24.80
CA SER A 149 28.21 -5.72 -26.03
C SER A 149 27.89 -4.56 -26.97
N LEU A 150 26.63 -4.10 -27.02
CA LEU A 150 26.31 -2.87 -27.78
C LEU A 150 27.01 -1.65 -27.19
N LEU A 151 27.05 -1.53 -25.88
CA LEU A 151 27.76 -0.46 -25.22
C LEU A 151 29.26 -0.57 -25.45
N THR A 152 29.84 -1.76 -25.30
CA THR A 152 31.26 -2.04 -25.63
C THR A 152 31.59 -1.70 -27.06
N TRP A 153 30.77 -2.09 -28.03
CA TRP A 153 30.93 -1.80 -29.42
C TRP A 153 31.10 -0.30 -29.71
N VAL A 154 30.27 0.53 -29.08
CA VAL A 154 30.36 2.00 -29.24
C VAL A 154 31.55 2.58 -28.47
N LEU A 155 31.84 2.09 -27.27
CA LEU A 155 32.94 2.58 -26.45
C LEU A 155 34.33 2.28 -27.06
N TYR A 156 34.46 1.20 -27.85
CA TYR A 156 35.72 0.76 -28.46
C TYR A 156 35.71 0.98 -29.98
N ASP A 157 35.20 2.13 -30.42
CA ASP A 157 35.31 2.66 -31.80
C ASP A 157 34.78 1.72 -32.89
N PHE A 158 33.67 1.02 -32.59
CA PHE A 158 33.01 0.11 -33.54
C PHE A 158 33.91 -1.04 -34.03
N LYS A 159 34.79 -1.52 -33.16
CA LYS A 159 35.69 -2.64 -33.39
C LYS A 159 35.32 -3.86 -32.58
N ILE A 160 35.80 -5.02 -33.01
CA ILE A 160 35.77 -6.23 -32.22
C ILE A 160 36.62 -6.00 -30.96
N ALA A 161 36.10 -6.35 -29.79
CA ALA A 161 36.79 -6.14 -28.52
C ALA A 161 38.13 -6.91 -28.46
N GLU A 162 39.13 -6.35 -27.80
CA GLU A 162 40.46 -6.96 -27.64
C GLU A 162 40.53 -7.84 -26.37
N ASP A 163 39.40 -8.05 -25.70
CA ASP A 163 39.27 -8.91 -24.50
C ASP A 163 39.14 -10.40 -24.89
N PHE A 164 38.85 -11.25 -23.89
CA PHE A 164 38.66 -12.68 -24.07
C PHE A 164 37.50 -13.06 -25.03
N THR A 165 36.58 -12.11 -25.32
CA THR A 165 35.45 -12.33 -26.22
C THR A 165 35.87 -12.13 -27.73
N GLY A 166 36.92 -11.37 -27.99
CA GLY A 166 37.36 -10.99 -29.31
C GLY A 166 37.76 -12.16 -30.24
N PRO A 167 38.57 -13.14 -29.79
CA PRO A 167 38.94 -14.27 -30.62
C PRO A 167 37.73 -15.05 -31.15
N LEU A 168 36.73 -15.35 -30.30
CA LEU A 168 35.51 -16.04 -30.76
C LEU A 168 34.67 -15.14 -31.69
N ALA A 169 34.60 -13.83 -31.40
CA ALA A 169 33.91 -12.89 -32.28
C ALA A 169 34.52 -12.86 -33.69
N LEU A 170 35.85 -12.91 -33.77
CA LEU A 170 36.57 -12.95 -35.06
C LEU A 170 36.31 -14.26 -35.83
N GLU A 171 36.27 -15.40 -35.12
CA GLU A 171 35.91 -16.69 -35.74
C GLU A 171 34.46 -16.68 -36.28
N ILE A 172 33.50 -16.15 -35.47
CA ILE A 172 32.11 -16.03 -35.91
C ILE A 172 31.98 -15.08 -37.10
N TYR A 173 32.71 -13.98 -37.10
CA TYR A 173 32.75 -13.01 -38.21
C TYR A 173 33.24 -13.65 -39.50
N ASN A 174 34.37 -14.36 -39.45
CA ASN A 174 34.95 -15.00 -40.59
C ASN A 174 34.17 -16.22 -41.12
N GLY A 175 33.42 -16.89 -40.20
CA GLY A 175 32.74 -18.15 -40.53
C GLY A 175 31.27 -18.01 -40.91
N VAL A 176 30.47 -17.30 -40.12
CA VAL A 176 29.00 -17.42 -40.19
C VAL A 176 28.29 -16.08 -40.40
N LEU A 177 28.63 -15.04 -39.65
CA LEU A 177 27.80 -13.84 -39.58
C LEU A 177 28.27 -12.68 -40.45
N HIS A 178 29.50 -12.62 -40.91
CA HIS A 178 30.12 -11.60 -41.79
C HIS A 178 29.79 -10.13 -41.42
N GLN A 179 29.24 -9.89 -40.22
CA GLN A 179 28.93 -8.58 -39.63
C GLN A 179 29.60 -8.49 -38.26
N LYS A 180 30.55 -7.57 -38.11
CA LYS A 180 31.39 -7.42 -36.91
C LYS A 180 30.57 -7.23 -35.64
N LEU A 181 29.53 -6.38 -35.67
CA LEU A 181 28.66 -6.12 -34.54
C LEU A 181 27.93 -7.41 -34.08
N LEU A 182 27.29 -8.11 -35.03
CA LEU A 182 26.53 -9.33 -34.65
C LEU A 182 27.46 -10.45 -34.17
N ALA A 183 28.66 -10.55 -34.71
CA ALA A 183 29.69 -11.50 -34.29
C ALA A 183 30.15 -11.19 -32.85
N GLN A 184 30.39 -9.90 -32.53
CA GLN A 184 30.75 -9.47 -31.19
C GLN A 184 29.61 -9.74 -30.20
N MET A 185 28.36 -9.41 -30.57
CA MET A 185 27.20 -9.68 -29.72
C MET A 185 27.00 -11.17 -29.42
N ALA A 186 27.17 -12.02 -30.46
CA ALA A 186 27.04 -13.47 -30.32
C ALA A 186 28.13 -14.05 -29.38
N SER A 187 29.37 -13.62 -29.58
CA SER A 187 30.49 -14.02 -28.71
C SER A 187 30.28 -13.59 -27.26
N SER A 188 29.99 -12.32 -27.06
CA SER A 188 29.73 -11.78 -25.71
C SER A 188 28.56 -12.48 -25.02
N PHE A 189 27.48 -12.79 -25.76
CA PHE A 189 26.33 -13.54 -25.20
C PHE A 189 26.71 -14.94 -24.73
N VAL A 190 27.55 -15.66 -25.49
CA VAL A 190 28.02 -17.02 -25.13
C VAL A 190 28.82 -16.99 -23.82
N PHE A 191 29.81 -16.08 -23.73
CA PHE A 191 30.60 -15.94 -22.50
C PHE A 191 29.77 -15.47 -21.31
N ASP A 192 28.84 -14.52 -21.54
CA ASP A 192 27.96 -14.04 -20.48
C ASP A 192 26.94 -15.10 -20.05
N LEU A 193 26.52 -16.00 -20.94
CA LEU A 193 25.68 -17.13 -20.58
C LEU A 193 26.39 -18.03 -19.54
N LEU A 194 27.68 -18.28 -19.72
CA LEU A 194 28.51 -19.04 -18.77
C LEU A 194 28.67 -18.26 -17.45
N ASP A 195 29.01 -16.96 -17.54
CA ASP A 195 29.15 -16.09 -16.39
C ASP A 195 27.86 -16.02 -15.54
N LYS A 196 26.72 -15.82 -16.19
CA LYS A 196 25.43 -15.72 -15.51
C LYS A 196 24.92 -17.06 -14.98
N LEU A 197 25.29 -18.18 -15.63
CA LEU A 197 25.01 -19.49 -15.06
C LEU A 197 25.73 -19.68 -13.72
N ILE A 198 27.03 -19.38 -13.67
CA ILE A 198 27.83 -19.45 -12.45
C ILE A 198 27.27 -18.46 -11.39
N SER A 199 27.02 -17.21 -11.82
CA SER A 199 26.55 -16.15 -10.93
C SER A 199 25.18 -16.46 -10.30
N VAL A 200 24.22 -16.95 -11.07
CA VAL A 200 22.88 -17.32 -10.57
C VAL A 200 22.96 -18.52 -9.62
N LEU A 201 23.75 -19.57 -9.99
CA LEU A 201 23.91 -20.73 -9.14
C LEU A 201 24.60 -20.39 -7.81
N ALA A 202 25.68 -19.60 -7.84
CA ALA A 202 26.39 -19.14 -6.65
C ALA A 202 25.50 -18.28 -5.76
N ALA A 203 24.76 -17.32 -6.33
CA ALA A 203 23.81 -16.49 -5.59
C ALA A 203 22.69 -17.32 -4.96
N MET A 204 22.16 -18.32 -5.68
CA MET A 204 21.17 -19.24 -5.14
C MET A 204 21.71 -20.11 -4.01
N LEU A 205 22.92 -20.62 -4.14
CA LEU A 205 23.57 -21.40 -3.07
C LEU A 205 23.72 -20.53 -1.82
N ALA A 206 24.27 -19.32 -1.99
CA ALA A 206 24.42 -18.36 -0.89
C ALA A 206 23.04 -18.03 -0.26
N TYR A 207 22.01 -17.77 -1.08
CA TYR A 207 20.65 -17.52 -0.60
C TYR A 207 20.07 -18.68 0.22
N ARG A 208 20.34 -19.93 -0.15
CA ARG A 208 19.89 -21.13 0.59
C ARG A 208 20.63 -21.32 1.91
N LEU A 209 21.90 -20.96 1.98
CA LEU A 209 22.71 -21.00 3.20
C LEU A 209 22.27 -19.95 4.24
N LEU A 210 21.66 -18.86 3.81
CA LEU A 210 21.09 -17.86 4.72
C LEU A 210 19.88 -18.43 5.49
N SER A 211 19.86 -18.23 6.80
CA SER A 211 18.76 -18.69 7.66
C SER A 211 17.42 -18.04 7.29
N LYS A 212 16.30 -18.75 7.50
CA LYS A 212 14.96 -18.22 7.21
C LYS A 212 14.65 -16.92 7.97
N PRO A 213 14.96 -16.80 9.30
CA PRO A 213 14.77 -15.54 10.01
C PRO A 213 15.55 -14.37 9.40
N PHE A 214 16.78 -14.60 8.95
CA PHE A 214 17.58 -13.56 8.29
C PHE A 214 16.95 -13.09 6.98
N ARG A 215 16.44 -14.00 6.15
CA ARG A 215 15.77 -13.64 4.89
C ARG A 215 14.45 -12.91 5.12
N ASP A 216 13.68 -13.32 6.14
CA ASP A 216 12.38 -12.73 6.47
C ASP A 216 12.56 -11.34 7.10
N LEU A 217 13.71 -11.07 7.74
CA LEU A 217 14.07 -9.77 8.29
C LEU A 217 13.98 -8.63 7.26
N PHE A 218 14.42 -8.87 6.02
CA PHE A 218 14.41 -7.87 4.94
C PHE A 218 13.11 -7.86 4.14
N ARG A 219 12.27 -8.88 4.28
CA ARG A 219 11.10 -9.09 3.42
C ARG A 219 9.84 -8.40 3.90
N TYR A 220 9.67 -8.26 5.22
CA TYR A 220 8.45 -7.75 5.87
C TYR A 220 8.72 -6.52 6.76
N GLN A 221 9.86 -5.88 6.60
CA GLN A 221 10.18 -4.68 7.37
C GLN A 221 9.45 -3.46 6.82
N SER A 222 8.76 -2.75 7.71
CA SER A 222 8.36 -1.37 7.48
C SER A 222 9.25 -0.44 8.31
N TRP A 223 9.60 0.72 7.75
CA TRP A 223 10.47 1.71 8.40
C TRP A 223 9.68 2.70 9.22
N MET A 224 8.44 2.98 8.78
CA MET A 224 7.59 4.04 9.29
C MET A 224 6.42 3.52 10.14
N GLN A 225 6.37 2.21 10.40
CA GLN A 225 5.36 1.58 11.23
C GLN A 225 5.89 0.31 11.88
N ASN A 226 5.14 -0.27 12.83
CA ASN A 226 5.45 -1.55 13.42
C ASN A 226 5.46 -2.67 12.37
N GLN A 227 6.13 -3.77 12.69
CA GLN A 227 6.22 -4.91 11.79
C GLN A 227 4.84 -5.56 11.67
N LEU A 228 4.28 -5.51 10.48
CA LEU A 228 3.02 -6.17 10.16
C LEU A 228 3.17 -7.69 10.17
N SER A 229 2.09 -8.39 10.48
CA SER A 229 2.02 -9.83 10.25
C SER A 229 2.18 -10.14 8.76
N ARG A 230 2.52 -11.39 8.43
CA ARG A 230 2.65 -11.80 7.02
C ARG A 230 1.34 -11.64 6.24
N GLU A 231 0.20 -11.74 6.92
CA GLU A 231 -1.14 -11.64 6.33
C GLU A 231 -1.53 -10.20 6.12
N ASP A 232 -1.41 -9.37 7.15
CA ASP A 232 -1.70 -7.92 7.07
C ASP A 232 -0.84 -7.21 6.02
N TYR A 233 0.45 -7.56 5.92
CA TYR A 233 1.33 -7.01 4.88
C TYR A 233 0.86 -7.38 3.46
N LYS A 234 0.36 -8.61 3.27
CA LYS A 234 -0.18 -9.00 1.97
C LYS A 234 -1.50 -8.31 1.67
N GLU A 235 -2.35 -8.10 2.67
CA GLU A 235 -3.62 -7.40 2.52
C GLU A 235 -3.38 -5.93 2.22
N ALA A 236 -2.50 -5.25 2.95
CA ALA A 236 -2.09 -3.89 2.64
C ALA A 236 -1.52 -3.72 1.21
N GLN A 237 -0.80 -4.74 0.70
CA GLN A 237 -0.33 -4.75 -0.69
C GLN A 237 -1.42 -5.08 -1.72
N ARG A 238 -2.47 -5.81 -1.34
CA ARG A 238 -3.56 -6.23 -2.23
C ARG A 238 -4.70 -5.22 -2.31
N PHE A 239 -4.72 -4.25 -1.42
CA PHE A 239 -5.75 -3.22 -1.42
C PHE A 239 -5.84 -2.57 -2.81
N ARG A 240 -6.95 -2.78 -3.50
CA ARG A 240 -7.18 -2.28 -4.85
C ARG A 240 -8.14 -1.10 -4.80
N PRO A 241 -7.67 0.11 -5.07
CA PRO A 241 -8.55 1.26 -5.24
C PRO A 241 -9.42 1.06 -6.49
N LYS A 242 -10.59 1.71 -6.54
CA LYS A 242 -11.52 1.68 -7.69
C LYS A 242 -10.92 2.25 -8.99
N GLY A 243 -9.71 2.83 -8.97
CA GLY A 243 -9.00 3.43 -10.10
C GLY A 243 -7.52 3.10 -10.10
N ALA A 244 -6.71 3.90 -10.84
CA ALA A 244 -5.26 3.76 -10.81
C ALA A 244 -4.72 4.00 -9.41
N SER A 245 -3.92 3.06 -8.89
CA SER A 245 -3.35 3.15 -7.55
C SER A 245 -2.44 4.36 -7.41
N LEU A 246 -2.31 4.90 -6.19
CA LEU A 246 -1.37 5.97 -5.87
C LEU A 246 0.05 5.61 -6.33
N ARG A 247 0.45 4.36 -6.11
CA ARG A 247 1.73 3.82 -6.62
C ARG A 247 1.88 3.99 -8.13
N THR A 248 0.86 3.62 -8.91
CA THR A 248 0.90 3.72 -10.38
C THR A 248 1.00 5.18 -10.83
N LYS A 249 0.25 6.08 -10.20
CA LYS A 249 0.31 7.52 -10.51
C LYS A 249 1.68 8.10 -10.21
N ILE A 250 2.23 7.82 -9.03
CA ILE A 250 3.56 8.27 -8.62
C ILE A 250 4.64 7.75 -9.58
N VAL A 251 4.62 6.43 -9.89
CA VAL A 251 5.57 5.82 -10.84
C VAL A 251 5.51 6.51 -12.19
N LEU A 252 4.31 6.72 -12.72
CA LEU A 252 4.13 7.33 -14.04
C LEU A 252 4.67 8.76 -14.08
N ILE A 253 4.28 9.60 -13.12
CA ILE A 253 4.73 11.00 -13.05
C ILE A 253 6.25 11.06 -12.94
N GLN A 254 6.83 10.28 -12.03
CA GLN A 254 8.28 10.27 -11.81
C GLN A 254 9.04 9.74 -13.03
N SER A 255 8.53 8.67 -13.69
CA SER A 255 9.15 8.14 -14.88
C SER A 255 9.14 9.15 -16.05
N VAL A 256 8.01 9.83 -16.26
CA VAL A 256 7.90 10.89 -17.28
C VAL A 256 8.86 12.04 -16.98
N ALA A 257 8.91 12.52 -15.74
CA ALA A 257 9.82 13.59 -15.34
C ALA A 257 11.29 13.20 -15.59
N ILE A 258 11.69 12.00 -15.21
CA ILE A 258 13.05 11.48 -15.42
C ILE A 258 13.37 11.41 -16.91
N VAL A 259 12.46 10.87 -17.74
CA VAL A 259 12.68 10.76 -19.19
C VAL A 259 12.83 12.14 -19.82
N VAL A 260 12.00 13.10 -19.46
CA VAL A 260 12.08 14.48 -19.98
C VAL A 260 13.41 15.13 -19.58
N ILE A 261 13.80 15.04 -18.30
CA ILE A 261 15.07 15.60 -17.82
C ILE A 261 16.25 14.93 -18.56
N ALA A 262 16.26 13.60 -18.68
CA ALA A 262 17.30 12.87 -19.39
C ALA A 262 17.40 13.28 -20.85
N ALA A 263 16.26 13.40 -21.54
CA ALA A 263 16.23 13.80 -22.96
C ALA A 263 16.76 15.22 -23.15
N VAL A 264 16.29 16.18 -22.35
CA VAL A 264 16.72 17.58 -22.43
C VAL A 264 18.22 17.71 -22.11
N THR A 265 18.67 17.08 -21.02
CA THR A 265 20.07 17.18 -20.61
C THR A 265 21.00 16.49 -21.62
N THR A 266 20.61 15.31 -22.14
CA THR A 266 21.38 14.60 -23.17
C THR A 266 21.44 15.43 -24.45
N GLY A 267 20.30 16.03 -24.86
CA GLY A 267 20.27 16.90 -26.04
C GLY A 267 21.20 18.11 -25.89
N ILE A 268 21.10 18.84 -24.78
CA ILE A 268 21.99 19.99 -24.52
C ILE A 268 23.46 19.55 -24.51
N SER A 269 23.77 18.45 -23.82
CA SER A 269 25.15 17.96 -23.74
C SER A 269 25.68 17.52 -25.09
N TYR A 270 24.85 16.87 -25.91
CA TYR A 270 25.23 16.46 -27.27
C TYR A 270 25.52 17.65 -28.16
N PHE A 271 24.61 18.64 -28.24
CA PHE A 271 24.83 19.82 -29.07
C PHE A 271 26.04 20.62 -28.61
N SER A 272 26.22 20.80 -27.29
CA SER A 272 27.40 21.49 -26.74
C SER A 272 28.71 20.74 -27.09
N PHE A 273 28.70 19.40 -27.02
CA PHE A 273 29.86 18.59 -27.35
C PHE A 273 30.15 18.62 -28.85
N HIS A 274 29.13 18.53 -29.70
CA HIS A 274 29.23 18.64 -31.13
C HIS A 274 29.86 19.97 -31.52
N ASP A 275 29.31 21.09 -31.07
CA ASP A 275 29.83 22.43 -31.38
C ASP A 275 31.29 22.61 -30.91
N TYR A 276 31.60 22.11 -29.69
CA TYR A 276 32.98 22.13 -29.18
C TYR A 276 33.92 21.31 -30.04
N THR A 277 33.55 20.09 -30.41
CA THR A 277 34.39 19.18 -31.18
C THR A 277 34.65 19.75 -32.59
N ILE A 278 33.60 20.19 -33.28
CA ILE A 278 33.71 20.83 -34.58
C ILE A 278 34.60 22.08 -34.54
N SER A 279 34.36 22.97 -33.57
CA SER A 279 35.13 24.20 -33.40
C SER A 279 36.63 23.90 -33.16
N ASN A 280 36.91 22.92 -32.31
CA ASN A 280 38.27 22.52 -32.00
C ASN A 280 38.98 21.92 -33.21
N GLN A 281 38.26 21.12 -34.02
CA GLN A 281 38.79 20.55 -35.26
C GLN A 281 39.07 21.64 -36.34
N VAL A 282 38.18 22.63 -36.44
CA VAL A 282 38.39 23.78 -37.35
C VAL A 282 39.61 24.60 -36.96
N GLU A 283 39.79 24.88 -35.63
CA GLU A 283 41.00 25.59 -35.17
C GLU A 283 42.28 24.79 -35.42
N MET A 284 42.25 23.48 -35.20
CA MET A 284 43.37 22.62 -35.51
C MET A 284 43.68 22.63 -37.01
N ALA A 285 42.69 22.49 -37.87
CA ALA A 285 42.86 22.53 -39.33
C ALA A 285 43.42 23.89 -39.81
N ARG A 286 42.93 25.02 -39.24
CA ARG A 286 43.51 26.34 -39.53
C ARG A 286 44.99 26.44 -39.12
N GLY A 287 45.36 25.84 -37.97
CA GLY A 287 46.73 25.73 -37.54
C GLY A 287 47.58 25.00 -38.58
N VAL A 288 47.07 23.88 -39.07
CA VAL A 288 47.72 23.08 -40.11
C VAL A 288 47.84 23.82 -41.42
N THR A 289 46.76 24.46 -41.91
CA THR A 289 46.85 25.25 -43.15
C THR A 289 47.86 26.40 -43.08
N ASN A 290 48.04 27.02 -41.92
CA ASN A 290 49.08 28.02 -41.69
C ASN A 290 50.51 27.44 -41.80
N VAL A 291 50.69 26.20 -41.29
CA VAL A 291 51.97 25.48 -41.44
C VAL A 291 52.23 25.13 -42.89
N LEU A 292 51.21 24.68 -43.64
CA LEU A 292 51.30 24.41 -45.07
C LEU A 292 51.75 25.67 -45.82
N ARG A 293 51.08 26.79 -45.53
CA ARG A 293 51.44 28.10 -46.17
C ARG A 293 52.88 28.50 -45.91
N SER A 294 53.45 28.15 -44.77
CA SER A 294 54.83 28.51 -44.40
C SER A 294 55.87 27.61 -45.07
N ASN A 295 55.48 26.43 -45.57
CA ASN A 295 56.35 25.44 -46.18
C ASN A 295 56.36 25.48 -47.72
N MET A 296 55.74 26.51 -48.31
CA MET A 296 55.75 26.71 -49.79
C MET A 296 56.08 28.17 -50.10
N ASP A 297 56.61 28.40 -51.30
CA ASP A 297 56.83 29.73 -51.81
C ASP A 297 55.61 30.22 -52.65
N PRO A 298 54.80 31.17 -52.15
CA PRO A 298 53.60 31.61 -52.84
C PRO A 298 53.87 32.30 -54.18
N ASP A 299 55.04 32.91 -54.34
CA ASP A 299 55.41 33.58 -55.63
C ASP A 299 55.74 32.60 -56.73
N ARG A 300 55.87 31.30 -56.46
CA ARG A 300 56.23 30.23 -57.40
C ARG A 300 55.06 29.31 -57.74
N VAL A 301 53.86 29.60 -57.38
CA VAL A 301 52.67 28.73 -57.57
C VAL A 301 52.44 28.38 -59.04
N GLU A 302 52.64 29.34 -59.99
CA GLU A 302 52.53 29.08 -61.45
C GLU A 302 53.65 28.18 -61.92
N GLU A 303 54.84 28.23 -61.30
CA GLU A 303 55.97 27.35 -61.65
C GLU A 303 55.69 25.92 -61.17
N TYR A 304 55.09 25.78 -60.00
CA TYR A 304 54.65 24.49 -59.39
C TYR A 304 53.58 23.82 -60.30
N LEU A 305 52.63 24.58 -60.79
CA LEU A 305 51.59 24.08 -61.69
C LEU A 305 52.15 23.60 -63.10
N THR A 306 53.19 24.23 -63.61
CA THR A 306 53.66 23.94 -64.91
C THR A 306 54.80 22.94 -64.96
N LEU A 307 55.70 22.94 -64.01
CA LEU A 307 56.87 22.10 -63.89
C LEU A 307 56.74 20.93 -62.91
N GLY A 308 55.77 21.01 -62.00
CA GLY A 308 55.52 19.98 -61.01
C GLY A 308 56.77 19.65 -60.16
N GLU A 309 57.10 18.40 -59.99
CA GLU A 309 58.29 17.89 -59.31
C GLU A 309 59.62 18.47 -59.74
N LYS A 310 59.68 19.01 -60.97
CA LYS A 310 60.91 19.64 -61.52
C LYS A 310 61.07 21.07 -61.01
N ALA A 311 60.08 21.67 -60.40
CA ALA A 311 60.18 23.01 -59.84
C ALA A 311 61.08 23.02 -58.59
N PRO A 312 61.95 23.98 -58.41
CA PRO A 312 62.83 24.07 -57.26
C PRO A 312 62.00 24.24 -56.00
N GLY A 313 62.20 23.35 -54.99
CA GLY A 313 61.50 23.36 -53.73
C GLY A 313 60.17 22.59 -53.71
N TYR A 314 59.71 22.03 -54.87
CA TYR A 314 58.43 21.31 -54.91
C TYR A 314 58.44 20.07 -54.00
N LEU A 315 59.41 19.17 -54.21
CA LEU A 315 59.50 17.92 -53.40
C LEU A 315 59.75 18.15 -51.92
N GLU A 316 60.45 19.24 -51.55
CA GLU A 316 60.60 19.62 -50.13
C GLU A 316 59.30 20.08 -49.54
N SER A 317 58.51 20.89 -50.23
CA SER A 317 57.21 21.36 -49.84
C SER A 317 56.23 20.19 -49.73
N GLU A 318 56.16 19.31 -50.68
CA GLU A 318 55.32 18.12 -50.71
C GLU A 318 55.64 17.14 -49.56
N ALA A 319 56.93 16.88 -49.32
CA ALA A 319 57.37 16.07 -48.17
C ALA A 319 56.98 16.68 -46.82
N ALA A 320 57.15 18.00 -46.73
CA ALA A 320 56.68 18.71 -45.49
C ALA A 320 55.17 18.61 -45.28
N MET A 321 54.37 18.71 -46.33
CA MET A 321 52.93 18.53 -46.31
C MET A 321 52.52 17.11 -45.89
N SER A 322 53.19 16.10 -46.46
CA SER A 322 53.02 14.70 -46.07
C SER A 322 53.35 14.46 -44.57
N HIS A 323 54.41 15.08 -44.08
CA HIS A 323 54.75 15.02 -42.64
C HIS A 323 53.68 15.65 -41.75
N VAL A 324 53.15 16.80 -42.15
CA VAL A 324 52.06 17.49 -41.41
C VAL A 324 50.82 16.64 -41.39
N ARG A 325 50.41 16.07 -42.52
CA ARG A 325 49.26 15.14 -42.56
C ARG A 325 49.45 13.95 -41.63
N ASN A 326 50.60 13.34 -41.63
CA ASN A 326 50.90 12.17 -40.78
C ASN A 326 51.07 12.50 -39.28
N SER A 327 51.13 13.79 -38.93
CA SER A 327 51.27 14.24 -37.54
C SER A 327 49.99 14.08 -36.74
N SER A 328 48.81 14.02 -37.38
CA SER A 328 47.50 13.82 -36.72
C SER A 328 46.71 12.78 -37.50
N GLY A 329 46.21 11.77 -36.74
CA GLY A 329 45.36 10.75 -37.34
C GLY A 329 43.96 11.25 -37.74
N ASP A 330 43.60 12.48 -37.43
CA ASP A 330 42.29 13.08 -37.75
C ASP A 330 42.29 13.73 -39.12
N ILE A 331 43.48 14.14 -39.59
CA ILE A 331 43.66 14.70 -40.94
C ILE A 331 43.62 13.57 -41.95
N LYS A 332 42.72 13.66 -42.91
CA LYS A 332 42.61 12.69 -44.00
C LYS A 332 43.39 13.12 -45.21
N TYR A 333 43.19 14.35 -45.66
CA TYR A 333 43.89 14.94 -46.80
C TYR A 333 44.46 16.30 -46.46
N VAL A 334 45.57 16.60 -47.12
CA VAL A 334 46.25 17.90 -47.11
C VAL A 334 46.69 18.21 -48.57
N TYR A 335 46.22 19.32 -49.09
CA TYR A 335 46.46 19.67 -50.44
C TYR A 335 46.49 21.19 -50.63
N VAL A 336 46.98 21.61 -51.78
CA VAL A 336 46.99 23.03 -52.19
C VAL A 336 46.43 23.14 -53.61
N TYR A 337 45.35 23.91 -53.74
CA TYR A 337 44.67 24.14 -55.00
C TYR A 337 44.64 25.62 -55.36
N GLN A 338 44.87 25.90 -56.65
CA GLN A 338 44.52 27.20 -57.25
C GLN A 338 43.11 27.11 -57.83
N ILE A 339 42.23 27.97 -57.37
CA ILE A 339 40.79 28.00 -57.71
C ILE A 339 40.66 28.91 -58.96
N ARG A 340 40.16 28.36 -60.07
CA ARG A 340 39.87 29.09 -61.34
C ARG A 340 38.42 28.76 -61.75
N GLU A 341 37.88 29.51 -62.73
CA GLU A 341 36.52 29.32 -63.23
C GLU A 341 36.25 27.91 -63.80
N ASP A 342 37.27 27.24 -64.33
CA ASP A 342 37.23 25.91 -64.93
C ASP A 342 37.44 24.75 -63.98
N GLY A 343 37.79 25.03 -62.67
CA GLY A 343 37.99 24.01 -61.64
C GLY A 343 39.09 24.33 -60.65
N CYS A 344 39.43 23.32 -59.85
CA CYS A 344 40.51 23.34 -58.86
C CYS A 344 41.77 22.84 -59.55
N HIS A 345 42.78 23.73 -59.80
CA HIS A 345 44.07 23.34 -60.32
C HIS A 345 44.96 22.84 -59.16
N VAL A 346 45.44 21.61 -59.27
CA VAL A 346 46.27 20.95 -58.28
C VAL A 346 47.67 21.60 -58.25
N VAL A 347 48.05 22.21 -57.13
CA VAL A 347 49.39 22.70 -56.85
C VAL A 347 50.23 21.64 -56.15
N PHE A 348 49.67 21.10 -55.03
CA PHE A 348 50.23 19.99 -54.32
C PHE A 348 49.07 19.08 -53.88
N ASP A 349 49.22 17.77 -54.02
CA ASP A 349 48.27 16.75 -53.53
C ASP A 349 49.06 15.47 -53.20
N PRO A 350 49.68 15.42 -52.04
CA PRO A 350 50.54 14.30 -51.66
C PRO A 350 49.78 12.97 -51.57
N ASP A 351 50.35 11.90 -52.06
CA ASP A 351 49.87 10.54 -51.97
C ASP A 351 49.42 10.17 -50.52
N THR A 352 48.31 9.49 -50.39
CA THR A 352 47.88 8.88 -49.14
C THR A 352 48.01 7.35 -49.21
N PRO A 353 47.99 6.62 -48.11
CA PRO A 353 48.01 5.15 -48.10
C PRO A 353 46.88 4.51 -48.91
N ASP A 354 45.72 5.21 -48.95
CA ASP A 354 44.46 4.67 -49.47
C ASP A 354 44.11 5.27 -50.84
N THR A 355 44.69 6.44 -51.24
CA THR A 355 44.35 7.16 -52.46
C THR A 355 45.61 7.86 -53.01
N PRO A 356 45.98 7.63 -54.22
CA PRO A 356 47.05 8.41 -54.86
C PRO A 356 46.62 9.87 -55.00
N GLY A 357 47.58 10.80 -54.92
CA GLY A 357 47.35 12.20 -55.16
C GLY A 357 47.20 12.48 -56.66
N GLU A 358 46.68 13.62 -57.06
CA GLU A 358 46.55 14.06 -58.38
C GLU A 358 47.83 14.78 -58.84
N ASP A 359 48.20 14.65 -60.14
CA ASP A 359 49.40 15.27 -60.71
C ASP A 359 49.34 16.80 -60.66
N PRO A 360 50.44 17.51 -60.43
CA PRO A 360 50.49 18.96 -60.54
C PRO A 360 49.96 19.49 -61.86
N GLY A 361 49.09 20.50 -61.82
CA GLY A 361 48.40 21.08 -62.94
C GLY A 361 47.15 20.32 -63.39
N ALA A 362 46.81 19.18 -62.80
CA ALA A 362 45.51 18.53 -62.99
C ALA A 362 44.39 19.43 -62.65
N VAL A 363 43.25 19.34 -63.31
CA VAL A 363 42.05 20.13 -63.02
C VAL A 363 40.97 19.22 -62.46
N ILE A 364 40.56 19.46 -61.19
CA ILE A 364 39.53 18.74 -60.53
C ILE A 364 38.24 19.57 -60.56
N PRO A 365 37.09 18.98 -60.95
CA PRO A 365 35.80 19.67 -60.92
C PRO A 365 35.40 20.03 -59.50
N PHE A 366 34.64 21.11 -59.33
CA PHE A 366 34.08 21.51 -57.99
C PHE A 366 33.07 20.51 -57.54
N ASP A 367 33.18 20.07 -56.28
CA ASP A 367 32.12 19.35 -55.57
C ASP A 367 30.90 20.26 -55.36
N GLU A 368 29.68 19.70 -55.36
CA GLU A 368 28.45 20.45 -55.26
C GLU A 368 28.35 21.23 -53.93
N ALA A 369 28.93 20.71 -52.85
CA ALA A 369 28.99 21.33 -51.52
C ALA A 369 29.74 22.67 -51.54
N PHE A 370 30.62 22.93 -52.49
CA PHE A 370 31.38 24.20 -52.65
C PHE A 370 30.69 25.23 -53.53
N ARG A 371 29.61 24.87 -54.24
CA ARG A 371 28.96 25.73 -55.24
C ARG A 371 28.57 27.12 -54.69
N ASP A 372 28.01 27.16 -53.50
CA ASP A 372 27.60 28.42 -52.83
C ASP A 372 28.79 29.25 -52.35
N LYS A 373 29.98 28.64 -52.19
CA LYS A 373 31.22 29.30 -51.75
C LYS A 373 32.14 29.70 -52.89
N LEU A 374 31.86 29.23 -54.09
CA LEU A 374 32.69 29.46 -55.28
C LEU A 374 32.92 30.96 -55.58
N PRO A 375 31.93 31.87 -55.46
CA PRO A 375 32.21 33.31 -55.72
C PRO A 375 33.22 33.89 -54.69
N ALA A 376 33.20 33.49 -53.44
CA ALA A 376 34.17 33.91 -52.44
C ALA A 376 35.57 33.32 -52.70
N LEU A 377 35.64 32.03 -53.10
CA LEU A 377 36.88 31.36 -53.45
C LEU A 377 37.54 32.00 -54.65
N LEU A 378 36.80 32.34 -55.74
CA LEU A 378 37.31 33.05 -56.95
C LEU A 378 37.71 34.49 -56.58
N ALA A 379 37.12 35.13 -55.62
CA ALA A 379 37.51 36.44 -55.13
C ALA A 379 38.78 36.40 -54.25
N GLY A 380 39.31 35.22 -53.92
CA GLY A 380 40.46 35.06 -53.04
C GLY A 380 40.18 35.27 -51.56
N GLU A 381 38.89 35.14 -51.11
CA GLU A 381 38.44 35.33 -49.75
C GLU A 381 38.55 34.05 -48.93
N GLU A 382 38.67 34.17 -47.63
CA GLU A 382 38.54 33.04 -46.69
C GLU A 382 37.07 32.61 -46.61
N ILE A 383 36.80 31.31 -46.68
CA ILE A 383 35.47 30.73 -46.57
C ILE A 383 35.28 30.03 -45.23
N ASP A 384 34.03 29.94 -44.79
CA ASP A 384 33.68 29.07 -43.67
C ASP A 384 33.94 27.60 -44.05
N ARG A 385 34.02 26.77 -42.98
CA ARG A 385 34.13 25.32 -43.15
C ARG A 385 33.06 24.75 -44.09
N VAL A 386 33.45 23.79 -44.89
CA VAL A 386 32.53 23.04 -45.76
C VAL A 386 32.47 21.59 -45.27
N ILE A 387 31.28 21.04 -45.19
CA ILE A 387 31.06 19.62 -44.89
C ILE A 387 30.49 18.98 -46.15
N SER A 388 31.20 17.98 -46.70
CA SER A 388 30.79 17.24 -47.89
C SER A 388 30.81 15.74 -47.65
N ASP A 389 29.95 15.00 -48.35
CA ASP A 389 29.92 13.53 -48.34
C ASP A 389 29.79 13.06 -49.78
N GLU A 390 30.84 13.38 -50.58
CA GLU A 390 30.86 13.13 -52.01
C GLU A 390 32.04 12.23 -52.38
N SER A 391 32.71 12.52 -53.49
CA SER A 391 33.73 11.68 -54.16
C SER A 391 34.84 11.19 -53.22
N TYR A 392 35.27 11.98 -52.26
CA TYR A 392 36.38 11.69 -51.34
C TYR A 392 35.91 11.23 -49.93
N GLY A 393 34.59 11.06 -49.77
CA GLY A 393 33.93 10.62 -48.53
C GLY A 393 33.47 11.78 -47.63
N TRP A 394 33.05 11.44 -46.41
CA TRP A 394 32.51 12.41 -45.49
C TRP A 394 33.59 13.22 -44.78
N LEU A 395 33.74 14.48 -45.22
CA LEU A 395 34.85 15.37 -44.88
C LEU A 395 34.38 16.70 -44.31
N LEU A 396 35.16 17.25 -43.40
CA LEU A 396 35.14 18.64 -42.98
C LEU A 396 36.36 19.34 -43.61
N SER A 397 36.12 20.24 -44.57
CA SER A 397 37.15 20.91 -45.38
C SER A 397 37.34 22.36 -44.92
N ILE A 398 38.59 22.75 -44.76
CA ILE A 398 39.03 24.10 -44.41
C ILE A 398 39.95 24.62 -45.52
N TYR A 399 39.61 25.78 -46.07
CA TYR A 399 40.32 26.47 -47.14
C TYR A 399 40.90 27.78 -46.58
N THR A 400 42.22 27.91 -46.60
CA THR A 400 42.91 29.14 -46.17
C THR A 400 43.61 29.78 -47.31
N PRO A 401 43.33 31.06 -47.66
CA PRO A 401 43.95 31.72 -48.78
C PRO A 401 45.47 31.96 -48.55
N VAL A 402 46.26 31.62 -49.55
CA VAL A 402 47.71 31.85 -49.57
C VAL A 402 47.99 33.05 -50.48
N LYS A 403 48.65 34.08 -49.91
CA LYS A 403 48.91 35.34 -50.55
C LYS A 403 50.36 35.45 -50.99
N ASN A 404 50.63 35.96 -52.25
CA ASN A 404 51.94 36.27 -52.76
C ASN A 404 52.54 37.53 -52.09
N SER A 405 53.78 37.87 -52.51
CA SER A 405 54.48 39.07 -52.06
C SER A 405 53.72 40.39 -52.31
N LYS A 406 52.79 40.39 -53.27
CA LYS A 406 51.96 41.55 -53.70
C LYS A 406 50.66 41.62 -52.90
N GLY A 407 50.33 40.65 -52.03
CA GLY A 407 49.13 40.58 -51.31
C GLY A 407 47.92 39.94 -52.01
N GLU A 408 48.12 39.40 -53.25
CA GLU A 408 47.08 38.73 -54.00
C GLU A 408 46.97 37.26 -53.58
N THR A 409 45.77 36.68 -53.50
CA THR A 409 45.57 35.27 -53.27
C THR A 409 45.91 34.48 -54.50
N VAL A 410 46.88 33.60 -54.35
CA VAL A 410 47.38 32.82 -55.50
C VAL A 410 46.97 31.35 -55.53
N CYS A 411 46.68 30.83 -54.34
CA CYS A 411 46.14 29.47 -54.13
C CYS A 411 45.49 29.35 -52.71
N TYR A 412 44.96 28.19 -52.44
CA TYR A 412 44.40 27.83 -51.10
C TYR A 412 45.15 26.64 -50.51
N ALA A 413 45.55 26.76 -49.24
CA ALA A 413 46.00 25.62 -48.45
C ALA A 413 44.79 24.96 -47.82
N CYS A 414 44.61 23.68 -48.06
CA CYS A 414 43.41 22.94 -47.74
C CYS A 414 43.71 21.77 -46.81
N VAL A 415 42.82 21.54 -45.91
CA VAL A 415 42.87 20.39 -44.97
C VAL A 415 41.50 19.77 -44.84
N ASP A 416 41.43 18.46 -45.03
CA ASP A 416 40.26 17.68 -44.87
C ASP A 416 40.37 16.77 -43.66
N ILE A 417 39.36 16.87 -42.77
CA ILE A 417 39.23 16.08 -41.54
C ILE A 417 38.18 15.01 -41.75
N ASN A 418 38.43 13.82 -41.27
CA ASN A 418 37.54 12.68 -41.39
C ASN A 418 36.33 12.81 -40.43
N MET A 419 35.16 13.17 -40.97
CA MET A 419 33.91 13.30 -40.21
C MET A 419 33.45 11.99 -39.58
N SER A 420 33.79 10.83 -40.18
CA SER A 420 33.42 9.52 -39.57
C SER A 420 34.08 9.29 -38.21
N LYS A 421 35.29 9.83 -38.00
CA LYS A 421 35.95 9.78 -36.67
C LYS A 421 35.28 10.71 -35.67
N ILE A 422 34.94 11.93 -36.12
CA ILE A 422 34.21 12.89 -35.30
C ILE A 422 32.89 12.27 -34.83
N TRP A 423 32.13 11.69 -35.76
CA TRP A 423 30.89 10.99 -35.45
C TRP A 423 31.08 9.81 -34.48
N ALA A 424 32.15 9.04 -34.60
CA ALA A 424 32.48 7.96 -33.70
C ALA A 424 32.70 8.47 -32.24
N GLU A 425 33.46 9.57 -32.08
CA GLU A 425 33.67 10.19 -30.78
C GLU A 425 32.36 10.79 -30.18
N GLU A 426 31.52 11.36 -31.04
CA GLU A 426 30.20 11.85 -30.63
C GLU A 426 29.29 10.70 -30.16
N CYS A 427 29.25 9.58 -30.89
CA CYS A 427 28.50 8.37 -30.48
C CYS A 427 29.02 7.81 -29.15
N LYS A 428 30.34 7.79 -28.99
CA LYS A 428 30.99 7.35 -27.75
C LYS A 428 30.63 8.25 -26.56
N PHE A 429 30.67 9.56 -26.77
CA PHE A 429 30.24 10.53 -25.75
C PHE A 429 28.76 10.35 -25.40
N LEU A 430 27.90 10.21 -26.40
CA LEU A 430 26.47 9.98 -26.20
C LEU A 430 26.19 8.68 -25.41
N ALA A 431 26.87 7.59 -25.80
CA ALA A 431 26.75 6.31 -25.10
C ALA A 431 27.17 6.40 -23.64
N LYS A 432 28.27 7.12 -23.35
CA LYS A 432 28.74 7.37 -21.97
C LYS A 432 27.69 8.13 -21.14
N ILE A 433 27.17 9.23 -21.68
CA ILE A 433 26.16 10.05 -21.01
C ILE A 433 24.86 9.25 -20.79
N LEU A 434 24.34 8.60 -21.83
CA LEU A 434 23.11 7.80 -21.73
C LEU A 434 23.24 6.70 -20.69
N SER A 435 24.37 5.97 -20.67
CA SER A 435 24.58 4.92 -19.67
C SER A 435 24.58 5.47 -18.23
N LEU A 436 25.25 6.61 -18.00
CA LEU A 436 25.26 7.27 -16.69
C LEU A 436 23.85 7.75 -16.30
N PHE A 437 23.14 8.39 -17.22
CA PHE A 437 21.77 8.85 -16.95
C PHE A 437 20.81 7.71 -16.66
N ILE A 438 20.85 6.64 -17.44
CA ILE A 438 19.98 5.46 -17.23
C ILE A 438 20.25 4.86 -15.85
N SER A 439 21.51 4.64 -15.51
CA SER A 439 21.88 4.02 -14.23
C SER A 439 21.47 4.88 -13.02
N PHE A 440 21.74 6.18 -13.09
CA PHE A 440 21.36 7.14 -12.04
C PHE A 440 19.84 7.30 -11.95
N SER A 441 19.14 7.38 -13.07
CA SER A 441 17.69 7.48 -13.14
C SER A 441 16.99 6.29 -12.49
N VAL A 442 17.46 5.07 -12.79
CA VAL A 442 16.91 3.86 -12.18
C VAL A 442 17.18 3.83 -10.66
N LEU A 443 18.37 4.28 -10.23
CA LEU A 443 18.68 4.40 -8.81
C LEU A 443 17.74 5.37 -8.10
N VAL A 444 17.56 6.57 -8.63
CA VAL A 444 16.65 7.60 -8.09
C VAL A 444 15.21 7.10 -8.07
N LEU A 445 14.75 6.53 -9.18
CA LEU A 445 13.39 5.95 -9.27
C LEU A 445 13.17 4.85 -8.22
N ALA A 446 14.14 3.96 -8.06
CA ALA A 446 14.06 2.89 -7.08
C ALA A 446 14.02 3.41 -5.65
N ALA A 447 14.88 4.38 -5.31
CA ALA A 447 14.91 5.02 -3.99
C ALA A 447 13.58 5.72 -3.69
N PHE A 448 13.05 6.46 -4.66
CA PHE A 448 11.78 7.15 -4.53
C PHE A 448 10.60 6.18 -4.39
N LEU A 449 10.55 5.11 -5.20
CA LEU A 449 9.52 4.08 -5.08
C LEU A 449 9.56 3.37 -3.72
N TRP A 450 10.75 3.11 -3.22
CA TRP A 450 10.94 2.52 -1.91
C TRP A 450 10.40 3.44 -0.80
N TYR A 451 10.74 4.73 -0.87
CA TYR A 451 10.21 5.73 0.06
C TYR A 451 8.68 5.82 -0.02
N ALA A 452 8.13 5.93 -1.23
CA ALA A 452 6.69 6.02 -1.44
C ALA A 452 5.95 4.75 -0.94
N GLU A 453 6.53 3.56 -1.15
CA GLU A 453 5.92 2.30 -0.70
C GLU A 453 5.89 2.20 0.83
N HIS A 454 6.99 2.55 1.51
CA HIS A 454 7.12 2.38 2.96
C HIS A 454 6.66 3.60 3.77
N GLY A 455 6.79 4.79 3.21
CA GLY A 455 6.40 6.04 3.87
C GLY A 455 4.94 6.43 3.64
N ILE A 456 4.36 6.05 2.48
CA ILE A 456 3.04 6.52 2.09
C ILE A 456 2.05 5.35 1.90
N ILE A 457 2.37 4.42 0.99
CA ILE A 457 1.39 3.44 0.49
C ILE A 457 1.05 2.39 1.54
N ILE A 458 2.06 1.77 2.18
CA ILE A 458 1.83 0.75 3.20
C ILE A 458 1.12 1.33 4.43
N PRO A 459 1.53 2.48 5.01
CA PRO A 459 0.82 3.09 6.13
C PRO A 459 -0.66 3.37 5.81
N ILE A 460 -0.95 4.05 4.69
CA ILE A 460 -2.33 4.38 4.29
C ILE A 460 -3.17 3.12 4.06
N ASN A 461 -2.63 2.12 3.36
CA ASN A 461 -3.36 0.88 3.11
C ASN A 461 -3.58 0.07 4.40
N SER A 462 -2.62 0.08 5.33
CA SER A 462 -2.77 -0.58 6.63
C SER A 462 -3.87 0.08 7.44
N MET A 463 -3.91 1.42 7.53
CA MET A 463 -5.00 2.16 8.17
C MET A 463 -6.36 1.86 7.53
N ALA A 464 -6.42 1.93 6.19
CA ALA A 464 -7.66 1.70 5.45
C ALA A 464 -8.19 0.26 5.63
N ASN A 465 -7.30 -0.73 5.65
CA ASN A 465 -7.67 -2.13 5.86
C ASN A 465 -8.16 -2.36 7.28
N THR A 466 -7.43 -1.89 8.28
CA THR A 466 -7.79 -2.08 9.70
C THR A 466 -9.07 -1.32 10.04
N ALA A 467 -9.21 -0.07 9.57
CA ALA A 467 -10.43 0.71 9.77
C ALA A 467 -11.64 0.11 9.03
N GLY A 468 -11.42 -0.45 7.82
CA GLY A 468 -12.49 -1.10 7.06
C GLY A 468 -12.98 -2.43 7.64
N ASN A 469 -12.14 -3.09 8.43
CA ASN A 469 -12.46 -4.35 9.11
C ASN A 469 -12.91 -4.16 10.56
N PHE A 470 -13.11 -2.91 11.00
CA PHE A 470 -13.58 -2.62 12.34
C PHE A 470 -15.03 -3.11 12.52
N ALA A 471 -15.22 -4.09 13.42
CA ALA A 471 -16.51 -4.70 13.68
C ALA A 471 -17.23 -3.96 14.82
N PHE A 472 -18.55 -3.79 14.66
CA PHE A 472 -19.39 -3.10 15.65
C PHE A 472 -20.28 -4.06 16.46
N ASN A 473 -20.20 -5.38 16.21
CA ASN A 473 -21.19 -6.34 16.69
C ASN A 473 -21.08 -6.66 18.19
N SER A 474 -19.86 -6.76 18.73
CA SER A 474 -19.64 -7.04 20.15
C SER A 474 -18.59 -6.11 20.77
N GLU A 475 -18.62 -5.97 22.10
CA GLU A 475 -17.64 -5.16 22.84
C GLU A 475 -16.21 -5.71 22.66
N ALA A 476 -16.05 -7.02 22.74
CA ALA A 476 -14.76 -7.69 22.54
C ALA A 476 -14.18 -7.45 21.15
N GLU A 477 -15.00 -7.56 20.09
CA GLU A 477 -14.57 -7.29 18.72
C GLU A 477 -14.19 -5.82 18.50
N ARG A 478 -14.91 -4.88 19.13
CA ARG A 478 -14.58 -3.45 19.07
C ARG A 478 -13.25 -3.15 19.75
N ALA A 479 -13.03 -3.69 20.95
CA ALA A 479 -11.77 -3.52 21.69
C ALA A 479 -10.58 -4.13 20.94
N GLU A 480 -10.75 -5.31 20.34
CA GLU A 480 -9.74 -5.96 19.51
C GLU A 480 -9.45 -5.14 18.24
N GLY A 481 -10.48 -4.62 17.58
CA GLY A 481 -10.33 -3.74 16.40
C GLY A 481 -9.57 -2.45 16.72
N ALA A 482 -9.90 -1.76 17.80
CA ALA A 482 -9.18 -0.57 18.27
C ALA A 482 -7.70 -0.90 18.58
N LYS A 483 -7.45 -2.01 19.27
CA LYS A 483 -6.09 -2.48 19.55
C LYS A 483 -5.31 -2.76 18.27
N HIS A 484 -5.90 -3.37 17.27
CA HIS A 484 -5.23 -3.63 15.98
C HIS A 484 -4.80 -2.32 15.29
N VAL A 485 -5.60 -1.24 15.38
CA VAL A 485 -5.21 0.08 14.85
C VAL A 485 -4.03 0.64 15.64
N HIS A 486 -4.05 0.58 16.97
CA HIS A 486 -2.93 1.02 17.82
C HIS A 486 -1.65 0.23 17.54
N ASP A 487 -1.76 -1.08 17.31
CA ASP A 487 -0.62 -1.96 17.00
C ASP A 487 0.09 -1.64 15.68
N LEU A 488 -0.54 -0.87 14.76
CA LEU A 488 0.10 -0.43 13.53
C LEU A 488 1.31 0.47 13.83
N GLY A 489 1.26 1.33 14.84
CA GLY A 489 2.35 2.18 15.30
C GLY A 489 2.99 2.96 14.16
N ILE A 490 2.19 3.76 13.44
CA ILE A 490 2.65 4.53 12.29
C ILE A 490 3.33 5.81 12.78
N HIS A 491 4.59 6.02 12.34
CA HIS A 491 5.43 7.15 12.74
C HIS A 491 6.16 7.72 11.52
N THR A 492 5.40 8.40 10.66
CA THR A 492 5.93 9.04 9.44
C THR A 492 6.41 10.47 9.67
N ARG A 493 5.99 11.12 10.75
CA ARG A 493 6.29 12.52 11.13
C ARG A 493 5.81 13.55 10.11
N ASP A 494 4.71 13.25 9.46
CA ASP A 494 4.06 14.07 8.45
C ASP A 494 2.53 13.97 8.56
N GLU A 495 1.81 14.41 7.55
CA GLU A 495 0.34 14.39 7.51
C GLU A 495 -0.26 12.99 7.63
N ILE A 496 0.52 11.95 7.33
CA ILE A 496 0.08 10.54 7.43
C ILE A 496 0.01 10.11 8.90
N GLU A 497 0.98 10.50 9.72
CA GLU A 497 0.93 10.27 11.17
C GLU A 497 -0.24 11.05 11.80
N ASN A 498 -0.44 12.32 11.42
CA ASN A 498 -1.59 13.09 11.88
C ASN A 498 -2.93 12.42 11.51
N LEU A 499 -3.03 11.87 10.31
CA LEU A 499 -4.21 11.10 9.88
C LEU A 499 -4.38 9.82 10.71
N TYR A 500 -3.30 9.12 11.02
CA TYR A 500 -3.30 7.94 11.85
C TYR A 500 -3.79 8.26 13.27
N ASP A 501 -3.27 9.32 13.89
CA ASP A 501 -3.66 9.78 15.22
C ASP A 501 -5.15 10.18 15.25
N ALA A 502 -5.63 10.86 14.22
CA ALA A 502 -7.05 11.21 14.09
C ALA A 502 -7.95 9.98 13.95
N ILE A 503 -7.53 8.94 13.22
CA ILE A 503 -8.27 7.68 13.09
C ILE A 503 -8.29 6.95 14.45
N MET A 504 -7.17 6.85 15.14
CA MET A 504 -7.08 6.25 16.47
C MET A 504 -8.05 6.94 17.44
N GLN A 505 -7.97 8.26 17.53
CA GLN A 505 -8.83 9.04 18.41
C GLN A 505 -10.31 8.83 18.07
N THR A 506 -10.68 8.85 16.80
CA THR A 506 -12.07 8.63 16.36
C THR A 506 -12.58 7.24 16.75
N MET A 507 -11.72 6.23 16.66
CA MET A 507 -12.08 4.87 17.05
C MET A 507 -12.24 4.71 18.54
N ASP A 508 -11.32 5.24 19.34
CA ASP A 508 -11.39 5.24 20.80
C ASP A 508 -12.64 5.99 21.28
N ASP A 509 -12.94 7.16 20.72
CA ASP A 509 -14.16 7.91 21.00
C ASP A 509 -15.42 7.13 20.62
N SER A 510 -15.40 6.41 19.50
CA SER A 510 -16.53 5.57 19.05
C SER A 510 -16.78 4.40 20.00
N VAL A 511 -15.73 3.70 20.44
CA VAL A 511 -15.82 2.61 21.41
C VAL A 511 -16.41 3.12 22.72
N ARG A 512 -15.88 4.23 23.24
CA ARG A 512 -16.37 4.86 24.48
C ARG A 512 -17.83 5.30 24.36
N TYR A 513 -18.20 5.99 23.28
CA TYR A 513 -19.57 6.46 23.06
C TYR A 513 -20.59 5.33 23.00
N ILE A 514 -20.25 4.21 22.34
CA ILE A 514 -21.12 3.05 22.24
C ILE A 514 -21.30 2.40 23.64
N ALA A 515 -20.22 2.26 24.42
CA ALA A 515 -20.28 1.72 25.77
C ALA A 515 -21.16 2.59 26.68
N GLU A 516 -20.96 3.93 26.68
CA GLU A 516 -21.79 4.87 27.42
C GLU A 516 -23.27 4.82 26.98
N SER A 517 -23.53 4.67 25.71
CA SER A 517 -24.88 4.57 25.15
C SER A 517 -25.58 3.28 25.62
N GLN A 518 -24.84 2.16 25.64
CA GLN A 518 -25.36 0.90 26.13
C GLN A 518 -25.72 0.98 27.64
N GLU A 519 -24.83 1.51 28.50
CA GLU A 519 -25.06 1.71 29.93
C GLU A 519 -26.28 2.61 30.18
N LYS A 520 -26.41 3.71 29.41
CA LYS A 520 -27.58 4.58 29.48
C LYS A 520 -28.88 3.85 29.12
N ASN A 521 -28.86 3.03 28.07
CA ASN A 521 -30.04 2.26 27.66
C ASN A 521 -30.45 1.23 28.70
N GLU A 522 -29.50 0.52 29.34
CA GLU A 522 -29.78 -0.39 30.42
C GLU A 522 -30.34 0.34 31.64
N THR A 523 -29.81 1.52 31.93
CA THR A 523 -30.30 2.36 33.05
C THR A 523 -31.73 2.85 32.78
N ILE A 524 -32.03 3.29 31.56
CA ILE A 524 -33.38 3.69 31.14
C ILE A 524 -34.35 2.50 31.26
N SER A 525 -33.96 1.31 30.83
CA SER A 525 -34.78 0.11 30.92
C SER A 525 -35.12 -0.24 32.40
N ARG A 526 -34.09 -0.21 33.25
CA ARG A 526 -34.28 -0.44 34.70
C ARG A 526 -35.19 0.63 35.36
N MET A 527 -35.02 1.90 34.97
CA MET A 527 -35.89 2.99 35.44
C MET A 527 -37.35 2.77 34.99
N GLN A 528 -37.59 2.35 33.77
CA GLN A 528 -38.93 2.06 33.25
C GLN A 528 -39.62 0.94 34.05
N GLU A 529 -38.90 -0.17 34.35
CA GLU A 529 -39.40 -1.28 35.13
C GLU A 529 -39.78 -0.82 36.56
N ASN A 530 -38.90 -0.07 37.20
CA ASN A 530 -39.16 0.46 38.54
C ASN A 530 -40.35 1.42 38.56
N LEU A 531 -40.53 2.26 37.56
CA LEU A 531 -41.70 3.14 37.45
C LEU A 531 -43.01 2.35 37.33
N ILE A 532 -43.03 1.29 36.50
CA ILE A 532 -44.20 0.42 36.35
C ILE A 532 -44.58 -0.23 37.66
N ILE A 533 -43.62 -0.83 38.37
CA ILE A 533 -43.86 -1.46 39.68
C ILE A 533 -44.30 -0.43 40.69
N THR A 534 -43.72 0.76 40.72
CA THR A 534 -44.10 1.84 41.65
C THR A 534 -45.53 2.32 41.38
N MET A 535 -45.91 2.51 40.09
CA MET A 535 -47.29 2.88 39.72
C MET A 535 -48.29 1.81 40.11
N ALA A 536 -48.00 0.54 39.87
CA ALA A 536 -48.85 -0.58 40.26
C ALA A 536 -49.00 -0.63 41.77
N ASN A 537 -47.92 -0.52 42.54
CA ASN A 537 -47.95 -0.46 44.01
C ASN A 537 -48.79 0.72 44.56
N LEU A 538 -48.73 1.90 43.90
CA LEU A 538 -49.56 3.05 44.29
C LEU A 538 -51.06 2.80 44.10
N VAL A 539 -51.44 2.09 43.06
CA VAL A 539 -52.85 1.73 42.80
C VAL A 539 -53.30 0.67 43.81
N GLU A 540 -52.48 -0.35 44.04
CA GLU A 540 -52.79 -1.45 44.94
C GLU A 540 -52.80 -1.02 46.44
N SER A 541 -51.95 -0.06 46.82
CA SER A 541 -51.94 0.49 48.17
C SER A 541 -53.26 1.14 48.62
N ARG A 542 -54.17 1.42 47.65
CA ARG A 542 -55.54 1.87 47.94
C ARG A 542 -56.50 0.73 48.34
N ASP A 543 -56.16 -0.53 48.01
CA ASP A 543 -56.98 -1.74 48.21
C ASP A 543 -56.50 -2.59 49.44
N GLU A 544 -55.93 -2.00 50.45
CA GLU A 544 -55.44 -2.71 51.68
C GLU A 544 -54.63 -4.00 51.45
N ASN A 545 -54.22 -4.26 50.19
CA ASN A 545 -53.36 -5.41 49.85
C ASN A 545 -51.91 -5.04 50.05
N THR A 546 -51.12 -6.00 50.45
CA THR A 546 -49.65 -5.79 50.65
C THR A 546 -48.92 -5.79 49.34
N GLY A 547 -47.96 -4.89 49.15
CA GLY A 547 -47.16 -4.76 47.91
C GLY A 547 -46.42 -6.01 47.47
N SER A 548 -46.56 -7.14 48.17
CA SER A 548 -46.06 -8.46 47.79
C SER A 548 -46.87 -9.10 46.62
N HIS A 549 -48.18 -8.75 46.50
CA HIS A 549 -49.07 -9.31 45.48
C HIS A 549 -48.55 -9.12 44.06
N ILE A 550 -48.08 -7.94 43.71
CA ILE A 550 -47.54 -7.62 42.37
C ILE A 550 -46.32 -8.48 42.02
N LYS A 551 -45.40 -8.66 42.99
CA LYS A 551 -44.22 -9.51 42.79
C LYS A 551 -44.59 -10.97 42.62
N ASN A 552 -45.52 -11.45 43.47
CA ASN A 552 -45.94 -12.85 43.48
C ASN A 552 -46.69 -13.23 42.21
N THR A 553 -47.64 -12.41 41.76
CA THR A 553 -48.42 -12.68 40.54
C THR A 553 -47.50 -12.69 39.29
N ALA A 554 -46.50 -11.79 39.22
CA ALA A 554 -45.48 -11.80 38.17
C ALA A 554 -44.59 -13.06 38.23
N ALA A 555 -44.23 -13.54 39.44
CA ALA A 555 -43.48 -14.78 39.58
C ALA A 555 -44.31 -16.01 39.17
N TYR A 556 -45.57 -16.09 39.61
CA TYR A 556 -46.46 -17.19 39.24
C TYR A 556 -46.75 -17.22 37.73
N THR A 557 -46.95 -16.08 37.10
CA THR A 557 -47.12 -16.03 35.63
C THR A 557 -45.90 -16.56 34.89
N ARG A 558 -44.68 -16.24 35.38
CA ARG A 558 -43.43 -16.79 34.80
C ARG A 558 -43.39 -18.30 34.95
N ILE A 559 -43.63 -18.83 36.16
CA ILE A 559 -43.61 -20.26 36.44
C ILE A 559 -44.59 -21.00 35.54
N ILE A 560 -45.81 -20.51 35.41
CA ILE A 560 -46.84 -21.10 34.54
C ILE A 560 -46.33 -21.18 33.08
N MET A 561 -45.79 -20.10 32.57
CA MET A 561 -45.32 -20.05 31.19
C MET A 561 -44.13 -20.99 30.93
N GLU A 562 -43.19 -21.06 31.86
CA GLU A 562 -42.05 -21.97 31.79
C GLU A 562 -42.49 -23.41 31.76
N GLU A 563 -43.46 -23.80 32.63
CA GLU A 563 -43.98 -25.16 32.66
C GLU A 563 -44.83 -25.48 31.41
N LEU A 564 -45.69 -24.58 30.93
CA LEU A 564 -46.42 -24.73 29.66
C LEU A 564 -45.45 -24.99 28.48
N ARG A 565 -44.38 -24.23 28.41
CA ARG A 565 -43.36 -24.40 27.39
C ARG A 565 -42.61 -25.74 27.49
N LYS A 566 -42.29 -26.15 28.67
CA LYS A 566 -41.64 -27.44 29.00
C LYS A 566 -42.55 -28.63 28.63
N GLU A 567 -43.86 -28.52 28.86
CA GLU A 567 -44.86 -29.50 28.48
C GLU A 567 -45.21 -29.50 26.96
N GLY A 568 -44.66 -28.51 26.22
CA GLY A 568 -44.91 -28.39 24.79
C GLY A 568 -46.21 -27.70 24.41
N HIS A 569 -46.89 -27.00 25.36
CA HIS A 569 -48.11 -26.25 25.12
C HIS A 569 -47.83 -24.81 24.71
N TYR A 570 -48.55 -24.29 23.78
CA TYR A 570 -48.47 -22.90 23.27
C TYR A 570 -47.07 -22.45 22.82
N THR A 571 -46.21 -23.38 22.42
CA THR A 571 -44.78 -23.10 22.12
C THR A 571 -44.57 -22.04 21.03
N GLU A 572 -45.50 -21.93 20.09
CA GLU A 572 -45.45 -20.89 19.03
C GLU A 572 -45.70 -19.48 19.58
N LYS A 573 -46.44 -19.35 20.67
CA LYS A 573 -46.76 -18.07 21.33
C LYS A 573 -45.80 -17.74 22.44
N LEU A 574 -45.30 -18.74 23.20
CA LEU A 574 -44.41 -18.57 24.35
C LEU A 574 -42.95 -18.37 23.91
N THR A 575 -42.72 -17.35 23.08
CA THR A 575 -41.35 -16.89 22.77
C THR A 575 -40.73 -16.17 23.99
N ASP A 576 -39.42 -16.10 24.03
CA ASP A 576 -38.73 -15.40 25.17
C ASP A 576 -39.19 -13.94 25.29
N GLU A 577 -39.40 -13.25 24.13
CA GLU A 577 -39.91 -11.87 24.08
C GLU A 577 -41.35 -11.78 24.68
N TYR A 578 -42.27 -12.64 24.23
CA TYR A 578 -43.63 -12.67 24.72
C TYR A 578 -43.69 -12.97 26.23
N MET A 579 -42.91 -13.96 26.70
CA MET A 579 -42.83 -14.30 28.12
C MET A 579 -42.31 -13.12 28.96
N ALA A 580 -41.28 -12.44 28.47
CA ALA A 580 -40.75 -11.22 29.12
C ALA A 580 -41.81 -10.11 29.17
N ASP A 581 -42.56 -9.90 28.07
CA ASP A 581 -43.62 -8.90 27.99
C ASP A 581 -44.76 -9.22 28.98
N VAL A 582 -45.18 -10.49 29.10
CA VAL A 582 -46.21 -10.91 30.05
C VAL A 582 -45.78 -10.67 31.51
N VAL A 583 -44.56 -11.06 31.85
CA VAL A 583 -44.02 -10.85 33.22
C VAL A 583 -43.92 -9.37 33.57
N ARG A 584 -43.44 -8.55 32.63
CA ARG A 584 -43.33 -7.08 32.81
C ARG A 584 -44.68 -6.39 32.91
N SER A 585 -45.72 -6.96 32.26
CA SER A 585 -47.07 -6.41 32.23
C SER A 585 -47.92 -6.88 33.41
N ALA A 586 -47.58 -8.00 34.04
CA ALA A 586 -48.35 -8.56 35.18
C ALA A 586 -48.67 -7.54 36.29
N PRO A 587 -47.74 -6.63 36.67
CA PRO A 587 -48.04 -5.57 37.65
C PRO A 587 -49.22 -4.67 37.29
N LEU A 588 -49.54 -4.55 36.00
CA LEU A 588 -50.54 -3.59 35.48
C LEU A 588 -51.95 -4.19 35.37
N HIS A 589 -52.18 -5.48 35.71
CA HIS A 589 -53.47 -6.12 35.57
C HIS A 589 -54.59 -5.34 36.25
N ASP A 590 -54.36 -4.81 37.44
CA ASP A 590 -55.29 -4.09 38.26
C ASP A 590 -55.20 -2.55 38.21
N ILE A 591 -54.46 -2.00 37.26
CA ILE A 591 -54.23 -0.54 37.11
C ILE A 591 -55.54 0.26 37.03
N GLY A 592 -56.62 -0.36 36.54
CA GLY A 592 -57.95 0.27 36.41
C GLY A 592 -58.65 0.52 37.74
N LYS A 593 -58.24 -0.09 38.86
CA LYS A 593 -58.76 0.18 40.21
C LYS A 593 -58.58 1.65 40.60
N ILE A 594 -57.66 2.39 39.92
CA ILE A 594 -57.51 3.85 40.16
C ILE A 594 -58.82 4.63 39.90
N HIS A 595 -59.72 4.11 39.08
CA HIS A 595 -61.00 4.75 38.73
C HIS A 595 -62.16 4.27 39.64
N ILE A 596 -61.95 3.28 40.52
CA ILE A 596 -62.95 2.78 41.40
C ILE A 596 -63.00 3.67 42.64
N PRO A 597 -64.18 4.15 43.09
CA PRO A 597 -64.35 4.93 44.35
C PRO A 597 -63.89 4.12 45.56
N ASP A 598 -63.21 4.76 46.56
CA ASP A 598 -62.73 4.12 47.79
C ASP A 598 -63.88 3.51 48.60
N ALA A 599 -65.06 4.11 48.55
CA ALA A 599 -66.26 3.59 49.27
C ALA A 599 -66.70 2.21 48.75
N VAL A 600 -66.38 1.87 47.50
CA VAL A 600 -66.66 0.54 46.92
C VAL A 600 -65.44 -0.36 47.06
N LEU A 601 -64.25 0.17 46.77
CA LEU A 601 -62.99 -0.57 46.78
C LEU A 601 -62.70 -1.13 48.20
N ASN A 602 -62.90 -0.29 49.30
CA ASN A 602 -62.57 -0.61 50.66
C ASN A 602 -63.83 -0.84 51.49
N LYS A 603 -64.94 -1.25 50.91
CA LYS A 603 -66.15 -1.49 51.61
C LYS A 603 -66.00 -2.67 52.61
N PRO A 604 -66.25 -2.47 53.96
CA PRO A 604 -66.21 -3.58 54.88
C PRO A 604 -67.48 -4.45 54.78
N GLY A 605 -67.41 -5.51 53.96
CA GLY A 605 -68.51 -6.45 53.74
C GLY A 605 -68.75 -6.80 52.28
N LYS A 606 -69.84 -7.50 51.98
CA LYS A 606 -70.19 -7.85 50.60
C LYS A 606 -70.70 -6.64 49.84
N LEU A 607 -70.25 -6.50 48.60
CA LEU A 607 -70.72 -5.50 47.66
C LEU A 607 -72.17 -5.80 47.26
N THR A 608 -72.99 -4.77 47.05
CA THR A 608 -74.29 -4.92 46.38
C THR A 608 -74.07 -5.25 44.86
N ASP A 609 -75.14 -5.65 44.16
CA ASP A 609 -75.04 -5.96 42.73
C ASP A 609 -74.61 -4.73 41.92
N GLU A 610 -75.04 -3.52 42.33
CA GLU A 610 -74.65 -2.26 41.70
C GLU A 610 -73.17 -1.92 41.97
N GLU A 611 -72.74 -2.08 43.26
CA GLU A 611 -71.34 -1.86 43.64
C GLU A 611 -70.43 -2.88 42.97
N PHE A 612 -70.84 -4.14 42.82
CA PHE A 612 -70.10 -5.17 42.14
C PHE A 612 -70.07 -4.90 40.68
N ALA A 613 -71.13 -4.38 40.05
CA ALA A 613 -71.11 -3.93 38.67
C ALA A 613 -70.11 -2.80 38.42
N LEU A 614 -69.99 -1.87 39.40
CA LEU A 614 -68.97 -0.81 39.37
C LEU A 614 -67.55 -1.37 39.54
N MET A 615 -67.35 -2.31 40.49
CA MET A 615 -66.08 -2.97 40.73
C MET A 615 -65.56 -3.64 39.44
N LYS A 616 -66.41 -4.33 38.67
CA LYS A 616 -66.05 -4.97 37.38
C LYS A 616 -65.53 -3.98 36.35
N GLN A 617 -65.84 -2.68 36.45
CA GLN A 617 -65.39 -1.68 35.53
C GLN A 617 -63.86 -1.44 35.58
N HIS A 618 -63.17 -1.93 36.65
CA HIS A 618 -61.69 -1.76 36.71
C HIS A 618 -61.03 -2.44 35.50
N THR A 619 -61.58 -3.55 34.99
CA THR A 619 -61.00 -4.22 33.81
C THR A 619 -61.12 -3.37 32.55
N VAL A 620 -62.27 -2.72 32.35
CA VAL A 620 -62.50 -1.81 31.21
C VAL A 620 -61.62 -0.55 31.36
N TYR A 621 -61.60 0.03 32.54
CA TYR A 621 -60.78 1.22 32.84
C TYR A 621 -59.28 0.90 32.69
N GLY A 622 -58.82 -0.28 33.10
CA GLY A 622 -57.43 -0.74 32.94
C GLY A 622 -57.01 -0.77 31.47
N GLY A 623 -57.82 -1.41 30.65
CA GLY A 623 -57.60 -1.40 29.19
C GLY A 623 -57.57 0.00 28.58
N GLN A 624 -58.45 0.91 29.04
CA GLN A 624 -58.49 2.31 28.57
C GLN A 624 -57.27 3.11 29.00
N VAL A 625 -56.77 2.92 30.25
CA VAL A 625 -55.55 3.59 30.74
C VAL A 625 -54.36 3.20 29.91
N ILE A 626 -54.18 1.91 29.65
CA ILE A 626 -53.06 1.42 28.85
C ILE A 626 -53.14 1.90 27.40
N GLU A 627 -54.32 1.89 26.79
CA GLU A 627 -54.53 2.39 25.42
C GLU A 627 -54.17 3.87 25.30
N LYS A 628 -54.48 4.72 26.31
CA LYS A 628 -54.11 6.13 26.30
C LYS A 628 -52.62 6.40 26.41
N THR A 629 -51.86 5.46 26.97
CA THR A 629 -50.39 5.56 27.10
C THR A 629 -49.65 5.10 25.86
N ARG A 630 -50.35 4.56 24.86
CA ARG A 630 -49.78 4.05 23.60
C ARG A 630 -49.12 5.18 22.79
N PRO A 631 -47.80 5.08 22.46
CA PRO A 631 -47.13 6.06 21.65
C PRO A 631 -47.65 6.02 20.21
N ALA A 632 -47.57 7.15 19.49
CA ALA A 632 -48.01 7.25 18.07
C ALA A 632 -47.13 6.43 17.10
N SER A 633 -45.92 6.03 17.53
CA SER A 633 -44.99 5.19 16.73
C SER A 633 -44.04 4.45 17.68
N GLY A 634 -43.74 3.17 17.36
CA GLY A 634 -42.81 2.34 18.12
C GLY A 634 -43.30 0.89 18.29
N ASN A 635 -42.44 0.02 18.87
CA ASN A 635 -42.81 -1.36 19.23
C ASN A 635 -43.78 -1.31 20.42
N THR A 636 -45.03 -1.74 20.19
CA THR A 636 -46.12 -1.70 21.17
C THR A 636 -46.47 -3.08 21.76
N SER A 637 -45.73 -4.14 21.43
CA SER A 637 -45.97 -5.53 21.86
C SER A 637 -46.24 -5.64 23.34
N TYR A 638 -45.43 -5.05 24.19
CA TYR A 638 -45.58 -5.00 25.62
C TYR A 638 -46.90 -4.33 26.07
N LEU A 639 -47.31 -3.22 25.40
CA LEU A 639 -48.55 -2.52 25.75
C LEU A 639 -49.80 -3.31 25.31
N ASP A 640 -49.72 -4.10 24.22
CA ASP A 640 -50.78 -4.98 23.79
C ASP A 640 -51.03 -6.08 24.82
N VAL A 641 -49.94 -6.71 25.31
CA VAL A 641 -50.00 -7.71 26.37
C VAL A 641 -50.53 -7.10 27.69
N ALA A 642 -50.07 -5.91 28.07
CA ALA A 642 -50.55 -5.22 29.27
C ALA A 642 -52.08 -4.91 29.19
N LYS A 643 -52.57 -4.47 28.02
CA LYS A 643 -53.96 -4.21 27.78
C LYS A 643 -54.80 -5.48 27.90
N ASP A 644 -54.32 -6.59 27.30
CA ASP A 644 -54.98 -7.89 27.41
C ASP A 644 -55.10 -8.36 28.85
N LEU A 645 -54.00 -8.27 29.60
CA LEU A 645 -53.99 -8.60 31.02
C LEU A 645 -54.98 -7.73 31.82
N ALA A 646 -54.89 -6.42 31.69
CA ALA A 646 -55.76 -5.51 32.44
C ALA A 646 -57.26 -5.66 32.09
N THR A 647 -57.58 -6.00 30.83
CA THR A 647 -58.98 -6.09 30.38
C THR A 647 -59.60 -7.45 30.68
N TYR A 648 -58.81 -8.55 30.48
CA TYR A 648 -59.43 -9.88 30.40
C TYR A 648 -59.02 -10.86 31.52
N HIS A 649 -58.26 -10.48 32.51
CA HIS A 649 -57.83 -11.39 33.61
C HIS A 649 -58.94 -11.93 34.47
N HIS A 650 -60.14 -11.36 34.42
CA HIS A 650 -61.38 -11.85 35.04
C HIS A 650 -62.34 -12.55 34.08
N GLU A 651 -61.98 -12.82 32.86
CA GLU A 651 -62.74 -13.71 32.00
C GLU A 651 -62.59 -15.16 32.49
N TRP A 652 -63.67 -15.92 32.38
CA TRP A 652 -63.70 -17.30 32.77
C TRP A 652 -63.68 -18.22 31.58
N TRP A 653 -62.99 -19.32 31.65
CA TRP A 653 -62.90 -20.28 30.56
C TRP A 653 -64.26 -20.69 29.96
N ASN A 654 -65.29 -20.83 30.83
CA ASN A 654 -66.66 -21.19 30.43
C ASN A 654 -67.52 -20.00 29.96
N GLY A 655 -66.98 -18.79 29.83
CA GLY A 655 -67.69 -17.60 29.35
C GLY A 655 -68.59 -16.89 30.38
N ARG A 656 -68.50 -17.24 31.65
CA ARG A 656 -69.27 -16.57 32.73
C ARG A 656 -68.50 -15.43 33.42
N GLY A 657 -67.32 -15.11 32.88
CA GLY A 657 -66.48 -14.01 33.39
C GLY A 657 -66.95 -12.63 32.92
N TYR A 658 -66.09 -11.66 33.09
CA TYR A 658 -66.28 -10.27 32.64
C TYR A 658 -64.96 -9.66 32.13
N PRO A 659 -65.00 -8.60 31.31
CA PRO A 659 -66.14 -7.72 31.01
C PRO A 659 -66.94 -8.14 29.77
N GLU A 660 -66.42 -8.96 28.88
CA GLU A 660 -67.05 -9.30 27.57
C GLU A 660 -67.71 -10.70 27.57
N GLY A 661 -67.40 -11.54 28.56
CA GLY A 661 -67.90 -12.93 28.61
C GLY A 661 -67.22 -13.83 27.59
N LEU A 662 -65.94 -13.60 27.31
CA LEU A 662 -65.18 -14.44 26.39
C LEU A 662 -65.00 -15.84 26.93
N SER A 663 -64.95 -16.86 26.07
CA SER A 663 -64.81 -18.26 26.49
C SER A 663 -63.69 -18.97 25.72
N GLY A 664 -63.05 -19.91 26.37
CA GLY A 664 -62.01 -20.76 25.82
C GLY A 664 -60.82 -19.95 25.27
N GLU A 665 -60.37 -20.30 24.06
CA GLU A 665 -59.21 -19.65 23.44
C GLU A 665 -59.48 -18.24 22.91
N ALA A 666 -60.71 -17.74 22.95
CA ALA A 666 -61.02 -16.34 22.66
C ALA A 666 -60.45 -15.40 23.73
N ILE A 667 -60.20 -15.90 24.96
CA ILE A 667 -59.49 -15.16 25.99
C ILE A 667 -58.01 -15.13 25.68
N PRO A 668 -57.33 -13.96 25.65
CA PRO A 668 -55.92 -13.88 25.44
C PRO A 668 -55.11 -14.79 26.38
N LEU A 669 -54.07 -15.45 25.89
CA LEU A 669 -53.28 -16.40 26.65
C LEU A 669 -52.68 -15.74 27.92
N SER A 670 -52.18 -14.52 27.79
CA SER A 670 -51.68 -13.74 28.94
C SER A 670 -52.71 -13.57 30.03
N ALA A 671 -53.95 -13.25 29.66
CA ALA A 671 -55.06 -13.10 30.61
C ALA A 671 -55.45 -14.42 31.28
N ARG A 672 -55.48 -15.54 30.54
CA ARG A 672 -55.71 -16.88 31.08
C ARG A 672 -54.67 -17.29 32.15
N ILE A 673 -53.38 -16.97 31.88
CA ILE A 673 -52.27 -17.21 32.80
C ILE A 673 -52.41 -16.34 34.04
N MET A 674 -52.71 -15.05 33.83
CA MET A 674 -52.88 -14.10 34.94
C MET A 674 -54.06 -14.46 35.83
N ALA A 675 -55.17 -14.95 35.29
CA ALA A 675 -56.35 -15.37 36.05
C ALA A 675 -56.00 -16.45 37.10
N VAL A 676 -55.15 -17.44 36.77
CA VAL A 676 -54.70 -18.47 37.69
C VAL A 676 -53.77 -17.86 38.75
N ALA A 677 -52.79 -17.03 38.35
CA ALA A 677 -51.84 -16.41 39.23
C ALA A 677 -52.49 -15.47 40.24
N ASP A 678 -53.42 -14.62 39.79
CA ASP A 678 -54.14 -13.66 40.62
C ASP A 678 -55.07 -14.35 41.66
N VAL A 679 -55.89 -15.28 41.19
CA VAL A 679 -56.79 -16.02 42.09
C VAL A 679 -56.01 -16.84 43.12
N PHE A 680 -54.93 -17.51 42.69
CA PHE A 680 -54.11 -18.26 43.64
C PHE A 680 -53.51 -17.34 44.74
N ASP A 681 -52.89 -16.20 44.32
CA ASP A 681 -52.36 -15.25 45.32
C ASP A 681 -53.45 -14.71 46.23
N ALA A 682 -54.63 -14.42 45.68
CA ALA A 682 -55.80 -13.99 46.48
C ALA A 682 -56.32 -15.07 47.48
N LEU A 683 -56.17 -16.35 47.12
CA LEU A 683 -56.57 -17.47 48.04
C LEU A 683 -55.57 -17.65 49.19
N VAL A 684 -54.28 -17.56 48.94
CA VAL A 684 -53.23 -17.77 49.98
C VAL A 684 -52.99 -16.52 50.83
N SER A 685 -53.37 -15.34 50.35
CA SER A 685 -53.18 -14.07 51.02
C SER A 685 -54.20 -13.89 52.17
N LYS A 686 -53.72 -13.37 53.29
CA LYS A 686 -54.61 -12.98 54.44
C LYS A 686 -55.33 -11.69 54.07
N ARG A 687 -56.66 -11.69 54.09
CA ARG A 687 -57.51 -10.48 53.94
C ARG A 687 -58.12 -10.04 55.32
N CYS A 688 -58.45 -8.77 55.43
CA CYS A 688 -58.93 -8.18 56.67
C CYS A 688 -60.07 -8.96 57.34
N TYR A 689 -60.84 -9.75 56.57
CA TYR A 689 -62.02 -10.46 57.02
C TYR A 689 -61.89 -11.98 57.00
N LYS A 690 -60.79 -12.54 56.51
CA LYS A 690 -60.62 -14.00 56.38
C LYS A 690 -59.13 -14.39 56.37
N PRO A 691 -58.75 -15.39 57.21
CA PRO A 691 -57.40 -15.96 57.06
C PRO A 691 -57.24 -16.58 55.65
N GLY A 692 -56.02 -16.48 55.02
CA GLY A 692 -55.73 -17.17 53.76
C GLY A 692 -55.95 -18.68 53.92
N PHE A 693 -56.28 -19.33 52.83
CA PHE A 693 -56.34 -20.79 52.79
C PHE A 693 -54.90 -21.36 52.82
N THR A 694 -54.78 -22.63 53.24
CA THR A 694 -53.50 -23.35 53.12
C THR A 694 -53.14 -23.56 51.68
N PHE A 695 -51.84 -23.73 51.38
CA PHE A 695 -51.33 -24.00 50.08
C PHE A 695 -52.08 -25.16 49.40
N GLU A 696 -52.24 -26.27 50.09
CA GLU A 696 -52.91 -27.47 49.59
C GLU A 696 -54.37 -27.18 49.26
N LYS A 697 -55.08 -26.45 50.09
CA LYS A 697 -56.49 -26.11 49.86
C LYS A 697 -56.63 -25.15 48.66
N SER A 698 -55.67 -24.23 48.46
CA SER A 698 -55.64 -23.32 47.28
C SER A 698 -55.39 -24.06 46.00
N MET A 699 -54.47 -25.01 46.06
CA MET A 699 -54.16 -25.90 44.87
C MET A 699 -55.38 -26.78 44.51
N ASP A 700 -56.13 -27.29 45.53
CA ASP A 700 -57.36 -28.05 45.30
C ASP A 700 -58.43 -27.18 44.61
N ILE A 701 -58.62 -25.93 45.02
CA ILE A 701 -59.55 -25.01 44.39
C ILE A 701 -59.18 -24.74 42.96
N ILE A 702 -57.92 -24.50 42.64
CA ILE A 702 -57.47 -24.33 41.22
C ILE A 702 -57.76 -25.59 40.43
N ARG A 703 -57.59 -26.78 40.99
CA ARG A 703 -57.89 -28.05 40.35
C ARG A 703 -59.37 -28.24 40.10
N GLU A 704 -60.24 -27.94 41.10
CA GLU A 704 -61.70 -28.05 40.97
C GLU A 704 -62.30 -27.06 39.95
N GLU A 705 -61.71 -25.86 39.81
CA GLU A 705 -62.16 -24.82 38.88
C GLU A 705 -61.52 -24.93 37.49
N SER A 706 -60.66 -25.92 37.26
CA SER A 706 -60.09 -26.22 35.93
C SER A 706 -61.20 -26.59 34.92
N GLY A 707 -61.23 -25.97 33.76
CA GLY A 707 -62.26 -26.14 32.73
C GLY A 707 -63.53 -25.34 32.99
N THR A 708 -63.65 -24.69 34.13
CA THR A 708 -64.79 -23.80 34.45
C THR A 708 -64.34 -22.35 34.53
N HIS A 709 -63.54 -22.01 35.48
CA HIS A 709 -62.92 -20.68 35.63
C HIS A 709 -61.62 -20.60 34.83
N PHE A 710 -60.78 -21.62 34.97
CA PHE A 710 -59.41 -21.60 34.41
C PHE A 710 -59.30 -22.46 33.17
N ASP A 711 -58.42 -22.03 32.26
CA ASP A 711 -57.96 -22.87 31.15
C ASP A 711 -57.35 -24.17 31.67
N PRO A 712 -57.82 -25.34 31.24
CA PRO A 712 -57.31 -26.62 31.74
C PRO A 712 -55.82 -26.83 31.57
N LEU A 713 -55.21 -26.34 30.48
CA LEU A 713 -53.77 -26.46 30.24
C LEU A 713 -52.98 -25.53 31.18
N VAL A 714 -53.45 -24.30 31.37
CA VAL A 714 -52.82 -23.32 32.27
C VAL A 714 -52.94 -23.77 33.72
N ALA A 715 -54.13 -24.22 34.16
CA ALA A 715 -54.30 -24.77 35.47
C ALA A 715 -53.44 -26.04 35.69
N GLY A 716 -53.34 -26.93 34.68
CA GLY A 716 -52.51 -28.12 34.72
C GLY A 716 -51.04 -27.79 34.93
N ALA A 717 -50.51 -26.88 34.11
CA ALA A 717 -49.13 -26.42 34.24
C ALA A 717 -48.84 -25.78 35.62
N PHE A 718 -49.75 -24.96 36.15
CA PHE A 718 -49.61 -24.38 37.48
C PHE A 718 -49.57 -25.47 38.59
N LEU A 719 -50.42 -26.47 38.49
CA LEU A 719 -50.48 -27.60 39.45
C LEU A 719 -49.22 -28.48 39.35
N ASN A 720 -48.68 -28.68 38.16
CA ASN A 720 -47.45 -29.46 37.94
C ASN A 720 -46.21 -28.74 38.45
N ALA A 721 -46.23 -27.39 38.45
CA ALA A 721 -45.16 -26.54 39.01
C ALA A 721 -45.33 -26.24 40.51
N ALA A 722 -46.08 -27.08 41.28
CA ALA A 722 -46.41 -26.84 42.66
C ALA A 722 -45.19 -26.59 43.58
N ASP A 723 -44.07 -27.24 43.34
CA ASP A 723 -42.83 -27.06 44.13
C ASP A 723 -42.21 -25.69 43.93
N GLU A 724 -42.20 -25.18 42.68
CA GLU A 724 -41.72 -23.84 42.34
C GLU A 724 -42.65 -22.76 42.91
N VAL A 725 -43.94 -22.97 42.77
CA VAL A 725 -44.97 -22.05 43.36
C VAL A 725 -44.83 -21.99 44.89
N ARG A 726 -44.58 -23.12 45.53
CA ARG A 726 -44.38 -23.19 47.01
C ARG A 726 -43.14 -22.39 47.41
N LYS A 727 -42.05 -22.46 46.68
CA LYS A 727 -40.84 -21.66 47.00
C LYS A 727 -41.13 -20.16 47.00
N VAL A 728 -41.86 -19.65 46.02
CA VAL A 728 -42.25 -18.23 45.96
C VAL A 728 -43.09 -17.84 47.19
N LEU A 729 -44.00 -18.74 47.63
CA LEU A 729 -44.83 -18.48 48.81
C LEU A 729 -43.99 -18.50 50.09
N ASP A 730 -43.05 -19.42 50.23
CA ASP A 730 -42.18 -19.53 51.42
C ASP A 730 -41.24 -18.32 51.53
N GLU A 731 -40.66 -17.86 50.39
CA GLU A 731 -39.85 -16.63 50.34
C GLU A 731 -40.66 -15.40 50.80
N ARG A 732 -41.90 -15.29 50.36
CA ARG A 732 -42.83 -14.25 50.84
C ARG A 732 -43.01 -14.26 52.36
N GLN A 733 -43.24 -15.44 52.94
CA GLN A 733 -43.46 -15.56 54.37
C GLN A 733 -42.24 -15.19 55.22
N GLN A 734 -41.04 -15.40 54.65
CA GLN A 734 -39.78 -14.96 55.24
C GLN A 734 -39.64 -13.43 55.18
N ASP A 735 -39.88 -12.81 54.00
CA ASP A 735 -39.85 -11.34 53.82
C ASP A 735 -40.87 -10.62 54.77
N GLU A 736 -42.08 -11.15 54.91
CA GLU A 736 -43.11 -10.60 55.86
C GLU A 736 -42.69 -10.73 57.27
N THR A 737 -41.94 -11.75 57.65
CA THR A 737 -41.48 -11.98 59.02
C THR A 737 -40.29 -11.07 59.36
N GLU A 738 -39.39 -10.83 58.42
CA GLU A 738 -38.25 -9.91 58.60
C GLU A 738 -38.74 -8.44 58.71
N ASN A 739 -39.61 -8.02 57.76
CA ASN A 739 -40.18 -6.66 57.76
C ASN A 739 -41.12 -6.38 58.96
N GLY A 740 -41.75 -7.41 59.55
CA GLY A 740 -42.61 -7.30 60.80
C GLY A 740 -41.83 -7.24 62.11
N GLN A 741 -40.52 -7.48 62.08
CA GLN A 741 -39.63 -7.32 63.26
C GLN A 741 -38.92 -5.94 63.29
N GLU A 742 -38.95 -5.16 62.22
CA GLU A 742 -38.40 -3.80 62.15
C GLU A 742 -39.50 -2.69 62.45
N ALA A 743 -40.77 -3.00 62.55
CA ALA A 743 -41.88 -2.09 62.90
C ALA A 743 -42.28 -2.27 64.30
#